data_027247c0e15fbeb61e0922529c0bb51b
#
_entry.id   027247c0e15fbeb61e0922529c0bb51b
#
_cell.length_a   1.000
_cell.length_b   1.000
_cell.length_c   1.000
_cell.angle_alpha   90.00
_cell.angle_beta   90.00
_cell.angle_gamma   90.00
#
_symmetry.space_group_name_H-M   'P 1'
#
loop_
_entity.id
_entity.type
_entity.pdbx_description
1 polymer ?
#
loop_
_entity_poly.entity_id
_entity_poly.type
_entity_poly.pdbx_seq_one_letter_code
_entity_poly.pdbx_strand_id
1 'polypeptide(L)'
;MTNLTELQNLVDRFHANIDFYKDARNAYNEHSCRIEYIDPLLKLLGWDVANEKGLAPQYREVIAENYSTRTDRPDYTITLRGVPKFFVEAKKPAVDITRVAAPAIQTRKYGWNAKHRLAVLTNFEYLAIYDTCHIAHEDDGCAVARYRLYHYTEYVEKVEEIAGLIARDTVYSGDFDSYLDANFPATEGQTQQVDTLFLSQINEWRVALSNELYAQGGRYASLEVLNDVVQEFINQIVFLRICEDKNLPLYHKLKDTITDDTQLQSKLEELFRSADQRYNSGMFSGEDIIFDLSCEVIKGMIEDLYYPQSPYLFNIIEPNLLGKIYEIFLTEQLVLLENNTIGLGKKKDCQNRSVVTTPTEIVKYMVDKTLSKVCEGKTPSEILNISVADIACGSGIFLEEAFAYLQDYCVQWYICNGQTDHLIETGIDLYKLPLQEKKDILCSCIYGIDIDIHAVEVAKFSLLIKLIEDETAPSVSEVVPILPDLGDNIQFGNSLVSQTELNGISGANHQMMEIAPFDWSTINNGCGFDVIIGNPPYVNTEGMHALLPSAEVEIYKKKYKTSHKQFDKYFIFIEQAINKINENGLVCYIVPNKFFKIGAGEKLRNLIAKERMLVSLDDFGDAQLFEDKTIYSSIILLSKAKQTSFVYSSVDSANKLWAGEEVSSIELNSSVLNKLPWRLTTDFEFLTMLQKLDEVSVPITKHAEIFNGIQTSAERPTPIYWFSSDEIVAEYADTVEISRDGNNYTIEKALLRPYFKPTKKAEKGLNSYSILATDKQIIFPYDNNGHLIRIDEMQSSYPGTYAYLLAHYDRLVPKCVSRDGTRDVPNATADTWYQYGRTQAFTAWVASSQ
;
A
#
# COMPACT_ATOMS: atom_id res chain seq x y z
N MET A 1 -16.85 27.99 10.46
CA MET A 1 -17.79 28.19 11.61
C MET A 1 -19.21 28.11 11.08
N THR A 2 -20.00 27.19 11.56
CA THR A 2 -21.41 27.00 11.15
C THR A 2 -22.22 28.27 11.44
N ASN A 3 -23.02 28.72 10.46
CA ASN A 3 -23.86 29.91 10.64
C ASN A 3 -25.06 29.55 11.55
N LEU A 4 -24.94 29.86 12.84
CA LEU A 4 -25.96 29.56 13.86
C LEU A 4 -27.33 30.12 13.53
N THR A 5 -27.39 31.32 12.93
CA THR A 5 -28.66 31.98 12.58
C THR A 5 -29.38 31.21 11.47
N GLU A 6 -28.66 30.75 10.47
CA GLU A 6 -29.25 29.94 9.38
C GLU A 6 -29.68 28.56 9.88
N LEU A 7 -28.89 27.94 10.77
CA LEU A 7 -29.25 26.68 11.39
C LEU A 7 -30.53 26.82 12.23
N GLN A 8 -30.66 27.91 13.02
CA GLN A 8 -31.87 28.18 13.80
C GLN A 8 -33.09 28.36 12.87
N ASN A 9 -32.94 29.11 11.78
CA ASN A 9 -34.03 29.30 10.80
C ASN A 9 -34.46 27.98 10.15
N LEU A 10 -33.52 27.08 9.89
CA LEU A 10 -33.78 25.76 9.32
C LEU A 10 -34.58 24.89 10.31
N VAL A 11 -34.18 24.89 11.58
CA VAL A 11 -34.84 24.20 12.69
C VAL A 11 -36.24 24.74 12.91
N ASP A 12 -36.42 26.07 12.96
CA ASP A 12 -37.72 26.72 13.16
C ASP A 12 -38.69 26.40 12.02
N ARG A 13 -38.20 26.41 10.77
CA ARG A 13 -38.99 26.04 9.59
C ARG A 13 -39.48 24.58 9.65
N PHE A 14 -38.58 23.65 10.06
CA PHE A 14 -38.95 22.25 10.24
C PHE A 14 -39.98 22.10 11.35
N HIS A 15 -39.75 22.75 12.49
CA HIS A 15 -40.66 22.72 13.64
C HIS A 15 -42.08 23.18 13.29
N ALA A 16 -42.18 24.25 12.54
CA ALA A 16 -43.51 24.79 12.10
C ALA A 16 -44.31 23.84 11.23
N ASN A 17 -43.68 22.88 10.56
CA ASN A 17 -44.32 21.99 9.60
C ASN A 17 -44.20 20.50 9.97
N ILE A 18 -43.70 20.16 11.15
CA ILE A 18 -43.39 18.77 11.53
C ILE A 18 -44.59 17.83 11.46
N ASP A 19 -45.80 18.28 11.87
CA ASP A 19 -47.00 17.47 11.81
C ASP A 19 -47.39 17.09 10.37
N PHE A 20 -47.13 17.98 9.42
CA PHE A 20 -47.35 17.71 8.01
C PHE A 20 -46.34 16.69 7.48
N TYR A 21 -45.06 16.85 7.84
CA TYR A 21 -44.01 15.95 7.34
C TYR A 21 -44.09 14.54 7.92
N LYS A 22 -44.66 14.41 9.14
CA LYS A 22 -44.85 13.10 9.80
C LYS A 22 -46.09 12.36 9.35
N ASP A 23 -47.03 12.98 8.69
CA ASP A 23 -48.21 12.27 8.19
C ASP A 23 -47.87 11.47 6.95
N ALA A 24 -47.78 10.14 7.13
CA ALA A 24 -47.41 9.20 6.06
C ALA A 24 -48.37 9.21 4.85
N ARG A 25 -49.54 9.83 4.98
CA ARG A 25 -50.55 9.98 3.90
C ARG A 25 -50.24 11.16 2.98
N ASN A 26 -49.34 12.06 3.38
CA ASN A 26 -48.92 13.21 2.61
C ASN A 26 -47.95 12.80 1.52
N ALA A 27 -47.89 13.59 0.45
CA ALA A 27 -46.96 13.39 -0.67
C ALA A 27 -45.50 13.77 -0.33
N TYR A 28 -45.20 14.21 0.92
CA TYR A 28 -43.86 14.55 1.32
C TYR A 28 -42.98 13.32 1.31
N ASN A 29 -41.99 13.35 0.47
CA ASN A 29 -41.10 12.21 0.23
C ASN A 29 -39.66 12.48 0.69
N GLU A 30 -38.82 11.50 0.55
CA GLU A 30 -37.40 11.56 0.94
C GLU A 30 -36.62 12.60 0.13
N HIS A 31 -36.89 12.68 -1.17
CA HIS A 31 -36.27 13.68 -2.04
C HIS A 31 -36.56 15.12 -1.58
N SER A 32 -37.82 15.42 -1.24
CA SER A 32 -38.18 16.73 -0.68
C SER A 32 -37.43 17.02 0.63
N CYS A 33 -37.31 16.02 1.50
CA CYS A 33 -36.57 16.14 2.76
C CYS A 33 -35.07 16.42 2.53
N ARG A 34 -34.50 15.77 1.53
CA ARG A 34 -33.09 16.02 1.14
C ARG A 34 -32.90 17.47 0.74
N ILE A 35 -33.61 17.94 -0.25
CA ILE A 35 -33.45 19.30 -0.81
C ILE A 35 -33.78 20.38 0.21
N GLU A 36 -34.84 20.20 1.00
CA GLU A 36 -35.29 21.25 1.88
C GLU A 36 -34.55 21.33 3.22
N TYR A 37 -33.98 20.23 3.68
CA TYR A 37 -33.41 20.15 5.04
C TYR A 37 -32.03 19.50 5.11
N ILE A 38 -31.80 18.36 4.45
CA ILE A 38 -30.53 17.63 4.60
C ILE A 38 -29.40 18.30 3.82
N ASP A 39 -29.65 18.70 2.56
CA ASP A 39 -28.69 19.46 1.77
C ASP A 39 -28.28 20.78 2.44
N PRO A 40 -29.25 21.60 2.93
CA PRO A 40 -28.93 22.79 3.72
C PRO A 40 -28.11 22.50 4.99
N LEU A 41 -28.43 21.42 5.70
CA LEU A 41 -27.67 21.01 6.89
C LEU A 41 -26.23 20.66 6.54
N LEU A 42 -26.01 19.87 5.48
CA LEU A 42 -24.66 19.52 5.00
C LEU A 42 -23.90 20.79 4.55
N LYS A 43 -24.57 21.74 3.85
CA LYS A 43 -23.97 23.03 3.49
C LYS A 43 -23.56 23.84 4.73
N LEU A 44 -24.38 23.86 5.78
CA LEU A 44 -24.06 24.53 7.05
C LEU A 44 -22.87 23.88 7.77
N LEU A 45 -22.64 22.57 7.56
CA LEU A 45 -21.44 21.84 8.01
C LEU A 45 -20.24 22.06 7.09
N GLY A 46 -20.37 22.91 6.06
CA GLY A 46 -19.27 23.32 5.19
C GLY A 46 -19.14 22.51 3.88
N TRP A 47 -19.98 21.51 3.66
CA TRP A 47 -19.90 20.63 2.50
C TRP A 47 -20.48 21.29 1.23
N ASP A 48 -19.79 21.14 0.12
CA ASP A 48 -20.24 21.61 -1.20
C ASP A 48 -21.14 20.55 -1.87
N VAL A 49 -22.41 20.51 -1.45
CA VAL A 49 -23.41 19.53 -1.93
C VAL A 49 -23.75 19.73 -3.39
N ALA A 50 -23.80 20.98 -3.87
CA ALA A 50 -24.20 21.32 -5.24
C ALA A 50 -23.03 21.51 -6.20
N ASN A 51 -21.79 21.21 -5.74
CA ASN A 51 -20.58 21.48 -6.51
C ASN A 51 -20.44 22.93 -6.97
N GLU A 52 -20.77 23.89 -6.12
CA GLU A 52 -20.69 25.33 -6.42
C GLU A 52 -19.25 25.79 -6.69
N LYS A 53 -18.26 25.02 -6.19
CA LYS A 53 -16.83 25.23 -6.44
C LYS A 53 -16.40 24.77 -7.82
N GLY A 54 -17.26 24.08 -8.58
CA GLY A 54 -16.95 23.55 -9.90
C GLY A 54 -15.82 22.51 -9.92
N LEU A 55 -15.71 21.70 -8.87
CA LEU A 55 -14.73 20.64 -8.79
C LEU A 55 -15.00 19.57 -9.85
N ALA A 56 -13.94 19.01 -10.42
CA ALA A 56 -14.05 17.87 -11.32
C ALA A 56 -14.77 16.70 -10.63
N PRO A 57 -15.47 15.82 -11.37
CA PRO A 57 -16.27 14.75 -10.79
C PRO A 57 -15.52 13.92 -9.73
N GLN A 58 -14.26 13.58 -10.00
CA GLN A 58 -13.41 12.80 -9.10
C GLN A 58 -13.01 13.53 -7.81
N TYR A 59 -13.23 14.86 -7.74
CA TYR A 59 -12.87 15.68 -6.57
C TYR A 59 -14.07 16.29 -5.87
N ARG A 60 -15.30 15.94 -6.28
CA ARG A 60 -16.50 16.41 -5.60
C ARG A 60 -16.46 16.04 -4.13
N GLU A 61 -16.84 16.98 -3.27
CA GLU A 61 -16.89 16.76 -1.82
C GLU A 61 -18.11 15.91 -1.40
N VAL A 62 -19.19 15.99 -2.15
CA VAL A 62 -20.42 15.23 -1.93
C VAL A 62 -20.89 14.62 -3.24
N ILE A 63 -21.07 13.31 -3.24
CA ILE A 63 -21.70 12.58 -4.35
C ILE A 63 -23.08 12.18 -3.88
N ALA A 64 -24.11 12.74 -4.49
CA ALA A 64 -25.50 12.46 -4.16
C ALA A 64 -26.11 11.50 -5.20
N GLU A 65 -26.69 10.40 -4.72
CA GLU A 65 -27.37 9.43 -5.60
C GLU A 65 -28.71 9.96 -6.13
N ASN A 66 -29.04 9.53 -7.35
CA ASN A 66 -30.27 9.94 -8.03
C ASN A 66 -31.41 8.93 -7.78
N TYR A 67 -32.61 9.45 -7.50
CA TYR A 67 -33.85 8.66 -7.23
C TYR A 67 -34.32 7.80 -8.39
N SER A 68 -33.84 8.01 -9.61
CA SER A 68 -34.36 7.32 -10.80
C SER A 68 -33.77 5.93 -11.01
N THR A 69 -32.66 5.61 -10.37
CA THR A 69 -32.04 4.29 -10.43
C THR A 69 -32.19 3.63 -9.07
N ARG A 70 -32.97 2.53 -9.01
CA ARG A 70 -33.04 1.64 -7.83
C ARG A 70 -31.70 0.91 -7.70
N THR A 71 -30.69 1.58 -7.16
CA THR A 71 -29.44 0.96 -6.78
C THR A 71 -29.40 0.93 -5.24
N ASP A 72 -28.99 -0.18 -4.67
CA ASP A 72 -28.69 -0.30 -3.23
C ASP A 72 -27.41 0.47 -2.89
N ARG A 73 -27.44 1.80 -3.04
CA ARG A 73 -26.34 2.73 -2.76
C ARG A 73 -26.79 3.75 -1.70
N PRO A 74 -25.85 4.30 -0.91
CA PRO A 74 -26.16 5.35 0.07
C PRO A 74 -26.58 6.64 -0.63
N ASP A 75 -27.49 7.41 -0.01
CA ASP A 75 -27.99 8.66 -0.56
C ASP A 75 -26.90 9.72 -0.79
N TYR A 76 -25.90 9.77 0.10
CA TYR A 76 -24.74 10.64 -0.08
C TYR A 76 -23.45 9.91 0.30
N THR A 77 -22.45 10.09 -0.54
CA THR A 77 -21.06 9.73 -0.23
C THR A 77 -20.28 11.01 0.03
N ILE A 78 -19.74 11.15 1.22
CA ILE A 78 -18.92 12.29 1.62
C ILE A 78 -17.46 11.95 1.37
N THR A 79 -16.75 12.82 0.65
CA THR A 79 -15.39 12.55 0.18
C THR A 79 -14.39 13.62 0.58
N LEU A 80 -13.14 13.21 0.74
CA LEU A 80 -11.98 14.08 0.78
C LEU A 80 -11.23 13.92 -0.55
N ARG A 81 -11.35 14.91 -1.45
CA ARG A 81 -10.76 14.86 -2.80
C ARG A 81 -11.09 13.56 -3.55
N GLY A 82 -12.32 13.15 -3.51
CA GLY A 82 -12.78 11.93 -4.18
C GLY A 82 -12.49 10.63 -3.44
N VAL A 83 -11.83 10.68 -2.26
CA VAL A 83 -11.70 9.52 -1.39
C VAL A 83 -12.89 9.48 -0.44
N PRO A 84 -13.76 8.46 -0.48
CA PRO A 84 -14.88 8.33 0.43
C PRO A 84 -14.42 8.30 1.89
N LYS A 85 -15.10 9.05 2.74
CA LYS A 85 -14.81 9.13 4.19
C LYS A 85 -15.96 8.57 5.04
N PHE A 86 -17.20 8.87 4.67
CA PHE A 86 -18.38 8.29 5.30
C PHE A 86 -19.62 8.47 4.43
N PHE A 87 -20.67 7.71 4.74
CA PHE A 87 -21.97 7.77 4.06
C PHE A 87 -23.01 8.49 4.90
N VAL A 88 -23.96 9.12 4.20
CA VAL A 88 -25.19 9.66 4.81
C VAL A 88 -26.39 9.00 4.13
N GLU A 89 -27.21 8.32 4.90
CA GLU A 89 -28.47 7.75 4.48
C GLU A 89 -29.61 8.67 4.92
N ALA A 90 -30.46 9.03 4.01
CA ALA A 90 -31.59 9.90 4.24
C ALA A 90 -32.90 9.11 4.33
N LYS A 91 -33.82 9.58 5.13
CA LYS A 91 -35.21 9.07 5.16
C LYS A 91 -36.19 10.23 5.28
N LYS A 92 -37.40 10.02 4.81
CA LYS A 92 -38.47 11.01 5.06
C LYS A 92 -38.86 11.07 6.55
N PRO A 93 -39.30 12.23 7.09
CA PRO A 93 -39.62 12.39 8.52
C PRO A 93 -40.76 11.47 9.03
N ALA A 94 -41.59 10.96 8.13
CA ALA A 94 -42.62 9.97 8.49
C ALA A 94 -42.07 8.60 8.89
N VAL A 95 -40.78 8.33 8.62
CA VAL A 95 -40.02 7.13 9.06
C VAL A 95 -39.37 7.44 10.40
N ASP A 96 -39.87 6.80 11.46
CA ASP A 96 -39.24 6.93 12.79
C ASP A 96 -37.98 6.08 12.87
N ILE A 97 -36.84 6.71 12.57
CA ILE A 97 -35.52 6.06 12.59
C ILE A 97 -35.05 5.66 14.00
N THR A 98 -35.76 6.07 15.05
CA THR A 98 -35.49 5.66 16.42
C THR A 98 -36.16 4.35 16.81
N ARG A 99 -37.12 3.87 15.98
CA ARG A 99 -37.91 2.66 16.22
C ARG A 99 -37.81 1.65 15.09
N VAL A 100 -37.70 2.10 13.85
CA VAL A 100 -37.57 1.22 12.68
C VAL A 100 -36.13 0.81 12.49
N ALA A 101 -35.88 -0.48 12.54
CA ALA A 101 -34.49 -1.01 12.50
C ALA A 101 -33.89 -1.02 11.07
N ALA A 102 -34.73 -1.27 10.04
CA ALA A 102 -34.22 -1.45 8.67
C ALA A 102 -33.33 -0.31 8.14
N PRO A 103 -33.63 0.99 8.31
CA PRO A 103 -32.72 2.06 7.90
C PRO A 103 -31.37 2.03 8.62
N ALA A 104 -31.36 1.71 9.92
CA ALA A 104 -30.14 1.62 10.70
C ALA A 104 -29.24 0.46 10.25
N ILE A 105 -29.86 -0.71 10.00
CA ILE A 105 -29.19 -1.90 9.47
C ILE A 105 -28.58 -1.58 8.09
N GLN A 106 -29.36 -0.95 7.21
CA GLN A 106 -28.91 -0.54 5.87
C GLN A 106 -27.70 0.41 5.95
N THR A 107 -27.79 1.45 6.76
CA THR A 107 -26.69 2.43 6.95
C THR A 107 -25.42 1.76 7.45
N ARG A 108 -25.54 0.85 8.41
CA ARG A 108 -24.40 0.10 8.94
C ARG A 108 -23.81 -0.88 7.90
N LYS A 109 -24.67 -1.57 7.14
CA LYS A 109 -24.21 -2.44 6.05
C LYS A 109 -23.38 -1.67 5.02
N TYR A 110 -23.85 -0.48 4.62
CA TYR A 110 -23.08 0.36 3.69
C TYR A 110 -21.73 0.76 4.27
N GLY A 111 -21.70 1.32 5.47
CA GLY A 111 -20.44 1.75 6.10
C GLY A 111 -19.44 0.60 6.29
N TRP A 112 -19.90 -0.57 6.75
CA TRP A 112 -19.04 -1.74 6.94
C TRP A 112 -18.45 -2.26 5.61
N ASN A 113 -19.27 -2.37 4.56
CA ASN A 113 -18.82 -2.84 3.25
C ASN A 113 -17.83 -1.88 2.56
N ALA A 114 -17.92 -0.58 2.84
CA ALA A 114 -16.97 0.42 2.36
C ALA A 114 -15.78 0.64 3.29
N LYS A 115 -15.64 -0.11 4.38
CA LYS A 115 -14.60 0.07 5.42
C LYS A 115 -14.64 1.43 6.12
N HIS A 116 -15.78 2.11 6.08
CA HIS A 116 -15.96 3.30 6.90
C HIS A 116 -16.16 2.91 8.35
N ARG A 117 -15.59 3.68 9.28
CA ARG A 117 -15.78 3.43 10.72
C ARG A 117 -17.05 4.09 11.26
N LEU A 118 -17.62 4.99 10.48
CA LEU A 118 -18.77 5.80 10.84
C LEU A 118 -19.69 5.95 9.62
N ALA A 119 -21.01 5.94 9.88
CA ALA A 119 -22.03 6.32 8.90
C ALA A 119 -23.15 7.11 9.58
N VAL A 120 -23.82 7.95 8.82
CA VAL A 120 -24.88 8.86 9.29
C VAL A 120 -26.23 8.42 8.74
N LEU A 121 -27.23 8.34 9.59
CA LEU A 121 -28.62 8.17 9.20
C LEU A 121 -29.43 9.38 9.67
N THR A 122 -30.15 10.03 8.76
CA THR A 122 -30.96 11.20 9.14
C THR A 122 -32.31 11.26 8.41
N ASN A 123 -33.32 11.75 9.09
CA ASN A 123 -34.59 12.16 8.52
C ASN A 123 -34.87 13.64 8.85
N PHE A 124 -33.83 14.37 9.19
CA PHE A 124 -33.76 15.71 9.76
C PHE A 124 -34.40 15.84 11.17
N GLU A 125 -35.50 15.13 11.48
CA GLU A 125 -36.03 15.11 12.87
C GLU A 125 -34.96 14.55 13.81
N TYR A 126 -34.26 13.52 13.37
CA TYR A 126 -33.13 12.91 14.06
C TYR A 126 -31.91 12.81 13.14
N LEU A 127 -30.74 13.01 13.71
CA LEU A 127 -29.45 12.70 13.13
C LEU A 127 -28.79 11.63 14.00
N ALA A 128 -28.63 10.44 13.47
CA ALA A 128 -28.02 9.31 14.14
C ALA A 128 -26.66 9.00 13.52
N ILE A 129 -25.63 8.84 14.34
CA ILE A 129 -24.28 8.43 13.93
C ILE A 129 -24.08 7.01 14.40
N TYR A 130 -23.70 6.12 13.48
CA TYR A 130 -23.48 4.72 13.74
C TYR A 130 -22.02 4.35 13.64
N ASP A 131 -21.56 3.51 14.57
CA ASP A 131 -20.32 2.75 14.44
C ASP A 131 -20.53 1.66 13.40
N THR A 132 -19.71 1.65 12.36
CA THR A 132 -19.76 0.69 11.26
C THR A 132 -18.59 -0.27 11.23
N CYS A 133 -17.83 -0.35 12.33
CA CYS A 133 -16.74 -1.32 12.48
C CYS A 133 -17.23 -2.77 12.65
N HIS A 134 -18.52 -2.95 12.95
CA HIS A 134 -19.13 -4.27 13.19
C HIS A 134 -20.18 -4.63 12.15
N ILE A 135 -20.23 -5.91 11.80
CA ILE A 135 -21.25 -6.45 10.88
C ILE A 135 -22.65 -6.13 11.41
N ALA A 136 -23.54 -5.68 10.54
CA ALA A 136 -24.94 -5.49 10.87
C ALA A 136 -25.75 -6.78 10.63
N HIS A 137 -26.46 -7.23 11.64
CA HIS A 137 -27.33 -8.40 11.57
C HIS A 137 -28.79 -7.99 11.37
N GLU A 138 -29.59 -8.85 10.73
CA GLU A 138 -31.00 -8.58 10.44
C GLU A 138 -31.88 -8.43 11.72
N ASP A 139 -31.45 -9.07 12.80
CA ASP A 139 -32.13 -9.01 14.10
C ASP A 139 -31.72 -7.79 14.94
N ASP A 140 -30.79 -6.97 14.45
CA ASP A 140 -30.34 -5.79 15.17
C ASP A 140 -31.44 -4.74 15.27
N GLY A 141 -31.64 -4.20 16.47
CA GLY A 141 -32.48 -3.05 16.68
C GLY A 141 -31.81 -1.74 16.22
N CYS A 142 -32.61 -0.69 16.01
CA CYS A 142 -32.15 0.63 15.57
C CYS A 142 -31.13 1.29 16.52
N ALA A 143 -30.99 0.82 17.77
CA ALA A 143 -30.05 1.35 18.74
C ALA A 143 -28.69 0.62 18.76
N VAL A 144 -28.59 -0.52 18.07
CA VAL A 144 -27.35 -1.31 18.02
C VAL A 144 -26.28 -0.51 17.26
N ALA A 145 -25.08 -0.40 17.84
CA ALA A 145 -23.96 0.36 17.33
C ALA A 145 -24.25 1.86 17.06
N ARG A 146 -25.33 2.41 17.59
CA ARG A 146 -25.62 3.84 17.50
C ARG A 146 -24.74 4.59 18.48
N TYR A 147 -23.77 5.37 17.94
CA TYR A 147 -22.81 6.14 18.70
C TYR A 147 -23.41 7.43 19.24
N ARG A 148 -24.16 8.18 18.42
CA ARG A 148 -24.84 9.42 18.79
C ARG A 148 -26.24 9.49 18.19
N LEU A 149 -27.11 10.22 18.84
CA LEU A 149 -28.44 10.55 18.35
C LEU A 149 -28.77 11.97 18.78
N TYR A 150 -29.03 12.84 17.82
CA TYR A 150 -29.42 14.22 18.04
C TYR A 150 -30.85 14.42 17.52
N HIS A 151 -31.70 15.07 18.32
CA HIS A 151 -33.00 15.54 17.86
C HIS A 151 -32.85 16.95 17.27
N TYR A 152 -33.62 17.33 16.25
CA TYR A 152 -33.46 18.62 15.57
C TYR A 152 -33.49 19.83 16.51
N THR A 153 -34.22 19.76 17.64
CA THR A 153 -34.28 20.82 18.66
C THR A 153 -32.94 21.05 19.39
N GLU A 154 -32.03 20.08 19.30
CA GLU A 154 -30.70 20.14 19.92
C GLU A 154 -29.63 20.60 18.92
N TYR A 155 -29.92 20.69 17.62
CA TYR A 155 -28.92 20.97 16.59
C TYR A 155 -28.15 22.27 16.85
N VAL A 156 -28.84 23.33 17.26
CA VAL A 156 -28.19 24.64 17.52
C VAL A 156 -27.31 24.57 18.75
N GLU A 157 -27.75 23.91 19.83
CA GLU A 157 -26.97 23.76 21.06
C GLU A 157 -25.78 22.82 20.85
N LYS A 158 -25.95 21.75 20.05
CA LYS A 158 -24.97 20.68 19.83
C LYS A 158 -24.17 20.84 18.54
N VAL A 159 -24.29 21.98 17.87
CA VAL A 159 -23.65 22.16 16.54
C VAL A 159 -22.15 21.96 16.57
N GLU A 160 -21.46 22.35 17.62
CA GLU A 160 -20.01 22.16 17.72
C GLU A 160 -19.63 20.68 17.89
N GLU A 161 -20.46 19.91 18.62
CA GLU A 161 -20.28 18.45 18.75
C GLU A 161 -20.53 17.75 17.41
N ILE A 162 -21.62 18.12 16.72
CA ILE A 162 -21.96 17.57 15.39
C ILE A 162 -20.87 17.93 14.37
N ALA A 163 -20.43 19.18 14.34
CA ALA A 163 -19.38 19.65 13.45
C ALA A 163 -18.04 18.96 13.74
N GLY A 164 -17.70 18.78 15.01
CA GLY A 164 -16.49 18.04 15.41
C GLY A 164 -16.46 16.57 14.94
N LEU A 165 -17.63 16.02 14.56
CA LEU A 165 -17.74 14.65 14.07
C LEU A 165 -17.81 14.56 12.54
N ILE A 166 -18.57 15.44 11.87
CA ILE A 166 -18.92 15.24 10.45
C ILE A 166 -18.80 16.54 9.61
N ALA A 167 -18.27 17.63 10.13
CA ALA A 167 -18.09 18.84 9.32
C ALA A 167 -16.89 18.70 8.36
N ARG A 168 -16.97 19.47 7.27
CA ARG A 168 -15.93 19.51 6.25
C ARG A 168 -14.56 19.84 6.83
N ASP A 169 -14.46 20.91 7.63
CA ASP A 169 -13.19 21.36 8.18
C ASP A 169 -12.54 20.28 9.08
N THR A 170 -13.34 19.53 9.84
CA THR A 170 -12.88 18.41 10.67
C THR A 170 -12.30 17.28 9.83
N VAL A 171 -12.92 16.98 8.70
CA VAL A 171 -12.41 15.94 7.77
C VAL A 171 -11.14 16.42 7.06
N TYR A 172 -11.12 17.66 6.62
CA TYR A 172 -9.98 18.24 5.89
C TYR A 172 -8.76 18.50 6.78
N SER A 173 -8.94 18.83 8.07
CA SER A 173 -7.82 18.99 9.03
C SER A 173 -7.17 17.66 9.44
N GLY A 174 -7.84 16.52 9.21
CA GLY A 174 -7.42 15.21 9.72
C GLY A 174 -7.86 14.93 11.17
N ASP A 175 -8.59 15.88 11.80
CA ASP A 175 -9.14 15.68 13.16
C ASP A 175 -10.18 14.56 13.17
N PHE A 176 -10.91 14.38 12.05
CA PHE A 176 -11.84 13.27 11.84
C PHE A 176 -11.15 11.92 11.96
N ASP A 177 -10.07 11.69 11.22
CA ASP A 177 -9.33 10.44 11.23
C ASP A 177 -8.71 10.20 12.63
N SER A 178 -8.14 11.24 13.24
CA SER A 178 -7.60 11.20 14.62
C SER A 178 -8.68 10.86 15.65
N TYR A 179 -9.87 11.41 15.48
CA TYR A 179 -11.02 11.11 16.34
C TYR A 179 -11.48 9.66 16.19
N LEU A 180 -11.54 9.16 14.95
CA LEU A 180 -11.90 7.77 14.67
C LEU A 180 -10.87 6.81 15.27
N ASP A 181 -9.58 7.09 15.16
CA ASP A 181 -8.51 6.28 15.75
C ASP A 181 -8.62 6.18 17.28
N ALA A 182 -9.03 7.27 17.93
CA ALA A 182 -9.17 7.32 19.38
C ALA A 182 -10.45 6.65 19.90
N ASN A 183 -11.56 6.73 19.16
CA ASN A 183 -12.90 6.34 19.64
C ASN A 183 -13.46 5.07 18.99
N PHE A 184 -12.95 4.73 17.81
CA PHE A 184 -13.31 3.52 17.06
C PHE A 184 -12.04 2.74 16.70
N PRO A 185 -11.21 2.35 17.70
CA PRO A 185 -9.97 1.65 17.41
C PRO A 185 -10.27 0.33 16.71
N ALA A 186 -9.51 0.02 15.69
CA ALA A 186 -9.48 -1.30 15.08
C ALA A 186 -8.82 -2.26 16.08
N THR A 187 -9.58 -2.78 17.04
CA THR A 187 -9.09 -3.76 18.00
C THR A 187 -8.98 -5.12 17.31
N GLU A 188 -7.77 -5.65 17.25
CA GLU A 188 -7.55 -7.03 16.81
C GLU A 188 -8.50 -7.97 17.57
N GLY A 189 -9.38 -8.64 16.82
CA GLY A 189 -10.29 -9.66 17.33
C GLY A 189 -11.73 -9.25 17.61
N GLN A 190 -12.11 -7.97 17.59
CA GLN A 190 -13.49 -7.51 17.76
C GLN A 190 -14.12 -6.84 16.52
N THR A 191 -13.31 -6.33 15.60
CA THR A 191 -13.74 -5.76 14.32
C THR A 191 -13.31 -6.68 13.20
N GLN A 192 -14.21 -7.48 12.68
CA GLN A 192 -13.96 -8.18 11.41
C GLN A 192 -14.16 -7.17 10.28
N GLN A 193 -13.07 -6.65 9.74
CA GLN A 193 -13.11 -5.81 8.55
C GLN A 193 -13.52 -6.66 7.34
N VAL A 194 -14.22 -6.06 6.39
CA VAL A 194 -14.76 -6.75 5.20
C VAL A 194 -13.67 -7.49 4.41
N ASP A 195 -12.50 -6.87 4.28
CA ASP A 195 -11.35 -7.48 3.60
C ASP A 195 -10.78 -8.69 4.34
N THR A 196 -10.63 -8.61 5.65
CA THR A 196 -10.15 -9.72 6.48
C THR A 196 -11.13 -10.90 6.45
N LEU A 197 -12.43 -10.61 6.54
CA LEU A 197 -13.45 -11.64 6.50
C LEU A 197 -13.53 -12.29 5.12
N PHE A 198 -13.55 -11.50 4.04
CA PHE A 198 -13.61 -12.01 2.67
C PHE A 198 -12.34 -12.77 2.28
N LEU A 199 -11.17 -12.31 2.72
CA LEU A 199 -9.91 -13.04 2.56
C LEU A 199 -9.95 -14.41 3.28
N SER A 200 -10.46 -14.46 4.51
CA SER A 200 -10.64 -15.72 5.24
C SER A 200 -11.53 -16.68 4.48
N GLN A 201 -12.65 -16.18 3.96
CA GLN A 201 -13.59 -16.94 3.15
C GLN A 201 -12.94 -17.49 1.86
N ILE A 202 -12.23 -16.63 1.11
CA ILE A 202 -11.48 -17.06 -0.09
C ILE A 202 -10.46 -18.14 0.27
N ASN A 203 -9.74 -17.98 1.36
CA ASN A 203 -8.75 -18.95 1.82
C ASN A 203 -9.37 -20.29 2.24
N GLU A 204 -10.56 -20.27 2.87
CA GLU A 204 -11.33 -21.48 3.16
C GLU A 204 -11.72 -22.21 1.88
N TRP A 205 -12.22 -21.48 0.87
CA TRP A 205 -12.55 -22.06 -0.44
C TRP A 205 -11.31 -22.63 -1.13
N ARG A 206 -10.18 -21.91 -1.11
CA ARG A 206 -8.91 -22.41 -1.68
C ARG A 206 -8.52 -23.75 -1.09
N VAL A 207 -8.55 -23.85 0.23
CA VAL A 207 -8.18 -25.10 0.92
C VAL A 207 -9.17 -26.21 0.62
N ALA A 208 -10.47 -25.93 0.64
CA ALA A 208 -11.52 -26.93 0.35
C ALA A 208 -11.40 -27.47 -1.08
N LEU A 209 -11.38 -26.59 -2.08
CA LEU A 209 -11.25 -26.96 -3.50
C LEU A 209 -9.94 -27.70 -3.77
N SER A 210 -8.83 -27.21 -3.23
CA SER A 210 -7.51 -27.83 -3.44
C SER A 210 -7.40 -29.21 -2.83
N ASN A 211 -7.96 -29.45 -1.65
CA ASN A 211 -7.94 -30.79 -1.05
C ASN A 211 -8.74 -31.80 -1.86
N GLU A 212 -9.90 -31.39 -2.37
CA GLU A 212 -10.73 -32.27 -3.19
C GLU A 212 -10.05 -32.65 -4.51
N LEU A 213 -9.47 -31.67 -5.19
CA LEU A 213 -8.73 -31.92 -6.45
C LEU A 213 -7.44 -32.72 -6.20
N TYR A 214 -6.69 -32.39 -5.15
CA TYR A 214 -5.44 -33.12 -4.81
C TYR A 214 -5.69 -34.60 -4.54
N ALA A 215 -6.80 -34.94 -3.90
CA ALA A 215 -7.18 -36.32 -3.62
C ALA A 215 -7.37 -37.17 -4.90
N GLN A 216 -7.66 -36.53 -6.05
CA GLN A 216 -7.81 -37.22 -7.33
C GLN A 216 -6.44 -37.57 -7.98
N GLY A 217 -5.37 -36.86 -7.58
CA GLY A 217 -4.03 -37.09 -8.14
C GLY A 217 -3.90 -36.60 -9.58
N GLY A 218 -3.06 -37.24 -10.37
CA GLY A 218 -2.84 -36.88 -11.79
C GLY A 218 -2.25 -35.47 -11.94
N ARG A 219 -2.87 -34.60 -12.73
CA ARG A 219 -2.46 -33.18 -12.92
C ARG A 219 -2.50 -32.38 -11.63
N TYR A 220 -3.40 -32.71 -10.72
CA TYR A 220 -3.58 -32.05 -9.44
C TYR A 220 -2.57 -32.42 -8.36
N ALA A 221 -1.59 -33.29 -8.67
CA ALA A 221 -0.45 -33.55 -7.79
C ALA A 221 0.54 -32.37 -7.73
N SER A 222 0.51 -31.45 -8.69
CA SER A 222 1.29 -30.22 -8.70
C SER A 222 0.56 -29.11 -7.92
N LEU A 223 1.23 -28.54 -6.90
CA LEU A 223 0.70 -27.41 -6.15
C LEU A 223 0.56 -26.14 -7.02
N GLU A 224 1.39 -25.99 -8.02
CA GLU A 224 1.33 -24.89 -8.98
C GLU A 224 0.05 -24.98 -9.81
N VAL A 225 -0.20 -26.11 -10.45
CA VAL A 225 -1.44 -26.34 -11.22
C VAL A 225 -2.69 -26.18 -10.34
N LEU A 226 -2.66 -26.71 -9.10
CA LEU A 226 -3.77 -26.54 -8.17
C LEU A 226 -4.04 -25.07 -7.87
N ASN A 227 -2.97 -24.29 -7.61
CA ASN A 227 -3.12 -22.89 -7.29
C ASN A 227 -3.75 -22.13 -8.46
N ASP A 228 -3.31 -22.40 -9.69
CA ASP A 228 -3.81 -21.74 -10.90
C ASP A 228 -5.29 -22.02 -11.14
N VAL A 229 -5.69 -23.31 -11.22
CA VAL A 229 -7.07 -23.68 -11.55
C VAL A 229 -8.07 -23.30 -10.45
N VAL A 230 -7.66 -23.39 -9.18
CA VAL A 230 -8.50 -23.00 -8.05
C VAL A 230 -8.69 -21.48 -8.01
N GLN A 231 -7.62 -20.72 -8.25
CA GLN A 231 -7.68 -19.27 -8.35
C GLN A 231 -8.61 -18.82 -9.46
N GLU A 232 -8.45 -19.37 -10.64
CA GLU A 232 -9.28 -19.06 -11.81
C GLU A 232 -10.75 -19.33 -11.51
N PHE A 233 -11.08 -20.50 -10.96
CA PHE A 233 -12.45 -20.86 -10.60
C PHE A 233 -13.07 -19.89 -9.58
N ILE A 234 -12.35 -19.53 -8.53
CA ILE A 234 -12.80 -18.55 -7.53
C ILE A 234 -13.08 -17.20 -8.21
N ASN A 235 -12.18 -16.73 -9.07
CA ASN A 235 -12.33 -15.46 -9.78
C ASN A 235 -13.59 -15.46 -10.66
N GLN A 236 -13.86 -16.55 -11.37
CA GLN A 236 -15.04 -16.72 -12.21
C GLN A 236 -16.34 -16.62 -11.41
N ILE A 237 -16.41 -17.32 -10.27
CA ILE A 237 -17.60 -17.29 -9.40
C ILE A 237 -17.80 -15.90 -8.76
N VAL A 238 -16.73 -15.29 -8.24
CA VAL A 238 -16.80 -13.95 -7.63
C VAL A 238 -17.19 -12.89 -8.67
N PHE A 239 -16.64 -12.98 -9.89
CA PHE A 239 -17.01 -12.08 -10.99
C PHE A 239 -18.50 -12.15 -11.31
N LEU A 240 -19.05 -13.36 -11.48
CA LEU A 240 -20.48 -13.53 -11.74
C LEU A 240 -21.34 -12.96 -10.60
N ARG A 241 -20.93 -13.15 -9.37
CA ARG A 241 -21.64 -12.59 -8.22
C ARG A 241 -21.61 -11.05 -8.20
N ILE A 242 -20.46 -10.44 -8.55
CA ILE A 242 -20.36 -8.97 -8.70
C ILE A 242 -21.29 -8.47 -9.82
N CYS A 243 -21.30 -9.16 -10.96
CA CYS A 243 -22.21 -8.82 -12.07
C CYS A 243 -23.69 -8.90 -11.65
N GLU A 244 -24.05 -9.86 -10.80
CA GLU A 244 -25.42 -9.96 -10.26
C GLU A 244 -25.79 -8.77 -9.36
N ASP A 245 -24.91 -8.39 -8.42
CA ASP A 245 -25.17 -7.23 -7.54
C ASP A 245 -25.26 -5.90 -8.33
N LYS A 246 -24.56 -5.84 -9.47
CA LYS A 246 -24.66 -4.70 -10.41
C LYS A 246 -25.83 -4.81 -11.39
N ASN A 247 -26.69 -5.83 -11.28
CA ASN A 247 -27.80 -6.10 -12.20
C ASN A 247 -27.38 -6.19 -13.69
N LEU A 248 -26.18 -6.69 -13.96
CA LEU A 248 -25.67 -6.88 -15.31
C LEU A 248 -26.25 -8.16 -15.96
N PRO A 249 -26.06 -8.39 -17.26
CA PRO A 249 -26.52 -9.63 -17.92
C PRO A 249 -26.13 -10.89 -17.14
N LEU A 250 -26.99 -11.90 -17.20
CA LEU A 250 -26.92 -13.13 -16.41
C LEU A 250 -27.33 -12.97 -14.93
N TYR A 251 -28.05 -11.89 -14.61
CA TYR A 251 -28.60 -11.63 -13.28
C TYR A 251 -29.35 -12.84 -12.70
N HIS A 252 -29.10 -13.16 -11.43
CA HIS A 252 -29.62 -14.32 -10.69
C HIS A 252 -29.28 -15.72 -11.25
N LYS A 253 -28.51 -15.82 -12.32
CA LYS A 253 -28.21 -17.12 -12.96
C LYS A 253 -27.26 -17.95 -12.11
N LEU A 254 -26.30 -17.35 -11.40
CA LEU A 254 -25.41 -18.05 -10.48
C LEU A 254 -26.22 -18.67 -9.32
N LYS A 255 -27.12 -17.90 -8.73
CA LYS A 255 -28.03 -18.42 -7.68
C LYS A 255 -28.96 -19.53 -8.17
N ASP A 256 -29.44 -19.45 -9.41
CA ASP A 256 -30.27 -20.46 -10.02
C ASP A 256 -29.58 -21.84 -10.19
N THR A 257 -28.24 -21.85 -10.29
CA THR A 257 -27.47 -23.11 -10.45
C THR A 257 -27.59 -24.02 -9.24
N ILE A 258 -27.66 -23.47 -8.04
CA ILE A 258 -27.73 -24.21 -6.76
C ILE A 258 -29.12 -24.66 -6.35
N THR A 259 -30.13 -24.40 -7.18
CA THR A 259 -31.53 -24.79 -6.87
C THR A 259 -31.81 -26.29 -7.06
N ASP A 260 -30.95 -26.99 -7.85
CA ASP A 260 -31.09 -28.43 -8.15
C ASP A 260 -29.71 -29.07 -8.18
N ASP A 261 -29.37 -29.78 -7.12
CA ASP A 261 -28.05 -30.42 -6.96
C ASP A 261 -27.73 -31.43 -8.08
N THR A 262 -28.74 -32.05 -8.70
CA THR A 262 -28.53 -33.04 -9.77
C THR A 262 -28.11 -32.41 -11.11
N GLN A 263 -28.32 -31.13 -11.29
CA GLN A 263 -28.01 -30.36 -12.50
C GLN A 263 -27.00 -29.22 -12.25
N LEU A 264 -26.50 -29.07 -11.03
CA LEU A 264 -25.64 -27.94 -10.64
C LEU A 264 -24.45 -27.77 -11.56
N GLN A 265 -23.63 -28.80 -11.75
CA GLN A 265 -22.42 -28.74 -12.58
C GLN A 265 -22.75 -28.40 -14.04
N SER A 266 -23.76 -29.05 -14.63
CA SER A 266 -24.19 -28.77 -16.01
C SER A 266 -24.73 -27.34 -16.19
N LYS A 267 -25.51 -26.84 -15.22
CA LYS A 267 -26.01 -25.45 -15.24
C LYS A 267 -24.86 -24.45 -15.07
N LEU A 268 -23.89 -24.75 -14.21
CA LEU A 268 -22.74 -23.90 -14.00
C LEU A 268 -21.84 -23.84 -15.26
N GLU A 269 -21.60 -24.97 -15.90
CA GLU A 269 -20.89 -25.03 -17.20
C GLU A 269 -21.62 -24.21 -18.28
N GLU A 270 -22.95 -24.36 -18.40
CA GLU A 270 -23.75 -23.56 -19.32
C GLU A 270 -23.68 -22.06 -19.00
N LEU A 271 -23.69 -21.71 -17.71
CA LEU A 271 -23.52 -20.32 -17.26
C LEU A 271 -22.13 -19.79 -17.62
N PHE A 272 -21.05 -20.53 -17.39
CA PHE A 272 -19.70 -20.13 -17.77
C PHE A 272 -19.56 -19.94 -19.28
N ARG A 273 -20.12 -20.86 -20.07
CA ARG A 273 -20.16 -20.74 -21.54
C ARG A 273 -20.95 -19.48 -21.98
N SER A 274 -22.06 -19.19 -21.31
CA SER A 274 -22.85 -17.99 -21.58
C SER A 274 -22.11 -16.71 -21.16
N ALA A 275 -21.36 -16.78 -20.06
CA ALA A 275 -20.53 -15.68 -19.57
C ALA A 275 -19.37 -15.41 -20.52
N ASP A 276 -18.70 -16.44 -21.02
CA ASP A 276 -17.63 -16.30 -22.01
C ASP A 276 -18.13 -15.61 -23.28
N GLN A 277 -19.27 -16.08 -23.83
CA GLN A 277 -19.89 -15.46 -25.01
C GLN A 277 -20.27 -13.99 -24.78
N ARG A 278 -20.73 -13.65 -23.58
CA ARG A 278 -21.25 -12.30 -23.28
C ARG A 278 -20.15 -11.34 -22.88
N TYR A 279 -19.20 -11.80 -22.06
CA TYR A 279 -18.16 -10.94 -21.49
C TYR A 279 -16.85 -11.04 -22.27
N ASN A 280 -16.48 -12.26 -22.74
CA ASN A 280 -15.27 -12.57 -23.56
C ASN A 280 -13.98 -11.89 -23.04
N SER A 281 -13.75 -12.01 -21.73
CA SER A 281 -12.56 -11.42 -21.07
C SER A 281 -11.34 -12.33 -21.06
N GLY A 282 -11.45 -13.54 -21.64
CA GLY A 282 -10.48 -14.61 -21.44
C GLY A 282 -10.63 -15.35 -20.10
N MET A 283 -11.38 -14.79 -19.14
CA MET A 283 -11.56 -15.33 -17.79
C MET A 283 -12.28 -16.68 -17.76
N PHE A 284 -13.18 -16.95 -18.70
CA PHE A 284 -13.97 -18.20 -18.79
C PHE A 284 -13.46 -19.17 -19.84
N SER A 285 -12.31 -18.90 -20.47
CA SER A 285 -11.73 -19.70 -21.55
C SER A 285 -10.69 -20.72 -21.08
N GLY A 286 -10.39 -20.74 -19.78
CA GLY A 286 -9.38 -21.60 -19.15
C GLY A 286 -9.83 -23.06 -18.97
N GLU A 287 -9.03 -23.82 -18.25
CA GLU A 287 -9.34 -25.21 -17.91
C GLU A 287 -10.48 -25.30 -16.89
N ASP A 288 -11.59 -25.89 -17.30
CA ASP A 288 -12.78 -26.08 -16.46
C ASP A 288 -12.58 -27.23 -15.46
N ILE A 289 -12.78 -26.95 -14.16
CA ILE A 289 -12.69 -27.92 -13.06
C ILE A 289 -14.06 -28.28 -12.49
N ILE A 290 -15.16 -27.79 -13.07
CA ILE A 290 -16.52 -27.94 -12.54
C ILE A 290 -16.88 -29.42 -12.31
N PHE A 291 -16.53 -30.30 -13.28
CA PHE A 291 -16.85 -31.74 -13.19
C PHE A 291 -15.85 -32.52 -12.33
N ASP A 292 -14.72 -31.91 -11.97
CA ASP A 292 -13.72 -32.49 -11.08
C ASP A 292 -14.02 -32.19 -9.60
N LEU A 293 -14.96 -31.29 -9.33
CA LEU A 293 -15.42 -30.90 -7.99
C LEU A 293 -16.77 -31.52 -7.66
N SER A 294 -17.02 -31.82 -6.39
CA SER A 294 -18.33 -32.27 -5.92
C SER A 294 -19.37 -31.13 -5.92
N CYS A 295 -20.63 -31.50 -6.11
CA CYS A 295 -21.74 -30.53 -6.01
C CYS A 295 -21.79 -29.86 -4.63
N GLU A 296 -21.40 -30.57 -3.57
CA GLU A 296 -21.43 -30.06 -2.18
C GLU A 296 -20.46 -28.90 -1.98
N VAL A 297 -19.21 -29.01 -2.47
CA VAL A 297 -18.19 -27.98 -2.35
C VAL A 297 -18.56 -26.76 -3.19
N ILE A 298 -18.97 -26.96 -4.45
CA ILE A 298 -19.42 -25.85 -5.34
C ILE A 298 -20.62 -25.12 -4.73
N LYS A 299 -21.61 -25.86 -4.26
CA LYS A 299 -22.82 -25.31 -3.67
C LYS A 299 -22.50 -24.50 -2.41
N GLY A 300 -21.69 -25.04 -1.50
CA GLY A 300 -21.27 -24.34 -0.29
C GLY A 300 -20.58 -23.02 -0.61
N MET A 301 -19.62 -23.01 -1.55
CA MET A 301 -18.96 -21.79 -1.99
C MET A 301 -19.91 -20.75 -2.57
N ILE A 302 -20.89 -21.18 -3.38
CA ILE A 302 -21.86 -20.25 -3.96
C ILE A 302 -22.81 -19.73 -2.85
N GLU A 303 -23.32 -20.59 -1.97
CA GLU A 303 -24.20 -20.19 -0.85
C GLU A 303 -23.53 -19.15 0.07
N ASP A 304 -22.23 -19.28 0.32
CA ASP A 304 -21.42 -18.32 1.09
C ASP A 304 -21.37 -16.90 0.48
N LEU A 305 -21.77 -16.73 -0.76
CA LEU A 305 -21.85 -15.44 -1.46
C LEU A 305 -23.22 -14.77 -1.36
N TYR A 306 -24.22 -15.45 -0.80
CA TYR A 306 -25.59 -14.94 -0.71
C TYR A 306 -26.09 -14.86 0.74
N TYR A 307 -26.99 -13.92 0.95
CA TYR A 307 -27.69 -13.79 2.22
C TYR A 307 -28.49 -15.08 2.54
N PRO A 308 -28.52 -15.57 3.82
CA PRO A 308 -28.02 -14.93 5.05
C PRO A 308 -26.55 -15.23 5.39
N GLN A 309 -25.85 -16.09 4.65
CA GLN A 309 -24.46 -16.45 4.94
C GLN A 309 -23.48 -15.31 4.65
N SER A 310 -23.76 -14.54 3.59
CA SER A 310 -22.90 -13.43 3.16
C SER A 310 -23.31 -12.08 3.74
N PRO A 311 -22.37 -11.34 4.37
CA PRO A 311 -22.58 -9.95 4.72
C PRO A 311 -22.22 -8.98 3.59
N TYR A 312 -21.68 -9.47 2.44
CA TYR A 312 -21.08 -8.64 1.41
C TYR A 312 -22.11 -7.98 0.49
N LEU A 313 -21.86 -6.70 0.17
CA LEU A 313 -22.58 -5.93 -0.83
C LEU A 313 -21.57 -5.53 -1.93
N PHE A 314 -21.43 -6.35 -2.96
CA PHE A 314 -20.43 -6.15 -4.01
C PHE A 314 -20.67 -4.91 -4.87
N ASN A 315 -21.85 -4.30 -4.81
CA ASN A 315 -22.15 -3.00 -5.42
C ASN A 315 -21.57 -1.82 -4.62
N ILE A 316 -21.25 -2.03 -3.33
CA ILE A 316 -20.67 -1.03 -2.41
C ILE A 316 -19.17 -1.23 -2.26
N ILE A 317 -18.69 -2.49 -2.32
CA ILE A 317 -17.27 -2.82 -2.22
C ILE A 317 -16.53 -2.19 -3.41
N GLU A 318 -15.59 -1.29 -3.12
CA GLU A 318 -14.77 -0.66 -4.15
C GLU A 318 -13.86 -1.68 -4.86
N PRO A 319 -13.64 -1.56 -6.19
CA PRO A 319 -12.75 -2.44 -6.95
C PRO A 319 -11.34 -2.52 -6.37
N ASN A 320 -10.79 -1.39 -5.91
CA ASN A 320 -9.48 -1.33 -5.27
C ASN A 320 -9.38 -2.16 -3.98
N LEU A 321 -10.50 -2.34 -3.25
CA LEU A 321 -10.56 -3.20 -2.07
C LEU A 321 -10.45 -4.68 -2.47
N LEU A 322 -11.11 -5.08 -3.55
CA LEU A 322 -10.95 -6.42 -4.11
C LEU A 322 -9.48 -6.66 -4.53
N GLY A 323 -8.85 -5.70 -5.20
CA GLY A 323 -7.43 -5.74 -5.52
C GLY A 323 -6.55 -5.94 -4.29
N LYS A 324 -6.80 -5.20 -3.20
CA LYS A 324 -6.08 -5.36 -1.92
C LYS A 324 -6.28 -6.74 -1.29
N ILE A 325 -7.49 -7.27 -1.31
CA ILE A 325 -7.79 -8.62 -0.82
C ILE A 325 -6.97 -9.65 -1.61
N TYR A 326 -6.92 -9.51 -2.93
CA TYR A 326 -6.10 -10.35 -3.78
C TYR A 326 -4.58 -10.14 -3.58
N GLU A 327 -4.10 -8.96 -3.27
CA GLU A 327 -2.69 -8.74 -2.89
C GLU A 327 -2.31 -9.54 -1.64
N ILE A 328 -3.14 -9.49 -0.60
CA ILE A 328 -2.91 -10.28 0.63
C ILE A 328 -2.99 -11.77 0.31
N PHE A 329 -3.97 -12.17 -0.49
CA PHE A 329 -4.10 -13.52 -1.01
C PHE A 329 -2.81 -14.00 -1.72
N LEU A 330 -2.15 -13.17 -2.50
CA LEU A 330 -0.89 -13.49 -3.17
C LEU A 330 0.29 -13.67 -2.21
N THR A 331 0.17 -13.25 -0.94
CA THR A 331 1.22 -13.47 0.07
C THR A 331 1.24 -14.90 0.60
N GLU A 332 0.16 -15.66 0.42
CA GLU A 332 0.01 -17.04 0.87
C GLU A 332 -0.03 -18.00 -0.31
N GLN A 333 0.55 -19.18 -0.15
CA GLN A 333 0.58 -20.23 -1.17
C GLN A 333 0.06 -21.54 -0.61
N LEU A 334 -0.43 -22.41 -1.50
CA LEU A 334 -0.77 -23.78 -1.12
C LEU A 334 0.50 -24.53 -0.71
N VAL A 335 0.42 -25.24 0.40
CA VAL A 335 1.50 -26.10 0.90
C VAL A 335 0.96 -27.46 1.29
N LEU A 336 1.77 -28.49 1.09
CA LEU A 336 1.45 -29.83 1.56
C LEU A 336 1.82 -29.93 3.06
N LEU A 337 0.85 -30.24 3.90
CA LEU A 337 1.02 -30.43 5.33
C LEU A 337 1.51 -31.85 5.65
N GLU A 338 2.02 -32.08 6.87
CA GLU A 338 2.54 -33.38 7.32
C GLU A 338 1.50 -34.51 7.28
N ASN A 339 0.22 -34.18 7.40
CA ASN A 339 -0.91 -35.11 7.30
C ASN A 339 -1.34 -35.41 5.84
N ASN A 340 -0.56 -34.98 4.86
CA ASN A 340 -0.83 -35.14 3.42
C ASN A 340 -2.12 -34.43 2.94
N THR A 341 -2.52 -33.34 3.60
CA THR A 341 -3.57 -32.42 3.15
C THR A 341 -2.97 -31.12 2.66
N ILE A 342 -3.71 -30.40 1.83
CA ILE A 342 -3.34 -29.05 1.38
C ILE A 342 -3.74 -28.02 2.44
N GLY A 343 -2.82 -27.15 2.78
CA GLY A 343 -3.03 -26.00 3.63
C GLY A 343 -2.41 -24.74 3.04
N LEU A 344 -2.43 -23.65 3.80
CA LEU A 344 -1.83 -22.37 3.40
C LEU A 344 -0.53 -22.14 4.16
N GLY A 345 0.45 -21.61 3.45
CA GLY A 345 1.72 -21.20 4.01
C GLY A 345 2.19 -19.89 3.39
N LYS A 346 2.90 -19.07 4.17
CA LYS A 346 3.45 -17.81 3.64
C LYS A 346 4.50 -18.11 2.57
N LYS A 347 4.39 -17.45 1.42
CA LYS A 347 5.42 -17.50 0.39
C LYS A 347 6.77 -17.06 0.99
N LYS A 348 7.83 -17.82 0.80
CA LYS A 348 9.19 -17.49 1.28
C LYS A 348 9.64 -16.11 0.81
N ASP A 349 9.24 -15.74 -0.37
CA ASP A 349 9.51 -14.47 -1.00
C ASP A 349 8.83 -13.28 -0.32
N CYS A 350 7.62 -13.47 0.21
CA CYS A 350 6.88 -12.40 0.90
C CYS A 350 7.40 -12.12 2.32
N GLN A 351 8.08 -13.07 2.96
CA GLN A 351 8.73 -12.83 4.26
C GLN A 351 9.86 -11.79 4.17
N ASN A 352 10.49 -11.66 3.01
CA ASN A 352 11.63 -10.79 2.74
C ASN A 352 11.38 -9.74 1.65
N ARG A 353 10.29 -9.83 0.89
CA ARG A 353 9.90 -8.82 -0.10
C ARG A 353 9.06 -7.75 0.58
N SER A 354 9.42 -6.51 0.30
CA SER A 354 8.65 -5.34 0.70
C SER A 354 7.49 -5.14 -0.29
N VAL A 355 6.57 -6.09 -0.37
CA VAL A 355 5.27 -5.82 -0.96
C VAL A 355 4.57 -4.90 0.03
N VAL A 356 4.32 -3.67 -0.38
CA VAL A 356 3.70 -2.63 0.44
C VAL A 356 2.52 -2.12 -0.35
N THR A 357 1.33 -2.40 0.14
CA THR A 357 0.10 -1.84 -0.44
C THR A 357 0.15 -0.32 -0.34
N THR A 358 -0.03 0.36 -1.47
CA THR A 358 0.03 1.82 -1.51
C THR A 358 -1.33 2.39 -1.12
N PRO A 359 -1.42 3.29 -0.12
CA PRO A 359 -2.66 3.97 0.22
C PRO A 359 -3.28 4.70 -0.97
N THR A 360 -4.60 4.65 -1.06
CA THR A 360 -5.36 5.20 -2.19
C THR A 360 -5.12 6.71 -2.40
N GLU A 361 -4.95 7.44 -1.30
CA GLU A 361 -4.65 8.88 -1.33
C GLU A 361 -3.31 9.17 -2.04
N ILE A 362 -2.30 8.33 -1.80
CA ILE A 362 -1.00 8.44 -2.48
C ILE A 362 -1.15 8.16 -3.97
N VAL A 363 -1.89 7.11 -4.32
CA VAL A 363 -2.12 6.71 -5.71
C VAL A 363 -2.82 7.86 -6.47
N LYS A 364 -3.92 8.39 -5.92
CA LYS A 364 -4.65 9.53 -6.49
C LYS A 364 -3.77 10.77 -6.66
N TYR A 365 -2.99 11.10 -5.63
CA TYR A 365 -2.07 12.24 -5.71
C TYR A 365 -1.01 12.06 -6.81
N MET A 366 -0.41 10.89 -6.91
CA MET A 366 0.62 10.61 -7.92
C MET A 366 0.05 10.60 -9.34
N VAL A 367 -1.13 10.04 -9.52
CA VAL A 367 -1.84 10.02 -10.81
C VAL A 367 -2.21 11.43 -11.24
N ASP A 368 -2.83 12.23 -10.35
CA ASP A 368 -3.16 13.62 -10.63
C ASP A 368 -1.90 14.44 -10.99
N LYS A 369 -0.84 14.32 -10.18
CA LYS A 369 0.42 15.03 -10.38
C LYS A 369 1.09 14.76 -11.73
N THR A 370 0.82 13.60 -12.32
CA THR A 370 1.36 13.19 -13.63
C THR A 370 0.40 13.44 -14.77
N LEU A 371 -0.83 12.91 -14.67
CA LEU A 371 -1.77 12.93 -15.78
C LEU A 371 -2.34 14.34 -16.02
N SER A 372 -2.48 15.18 -14.99
CA SER A 372 -2.86 16.58 -15.19
C SER A 372 -1.95 17.31 -16.18
N LYS A 373 -0.62 17.02 -16.13
CA LYS A 373 0.37 17.62 -17.05
C LYS A 373 0.31 17.04 -18.47
N VAL A 374 0.09 15.72 -18.56
CA VAL A 374 0.11 15.01 -19.84
C VAL A 374 -1.19 15.19 -20.61
N CYS A 375 -2.32 15.32 -19.91
CA CYS A 375 -3.65 15.50 -20.52
C CYS A 375 -3.98 16.96 -20.83
N GLU A 376 -3.25 17.93 -20.26
CA GLU A 376 -3.55 19.35 -20.40
C GLU A 376 -3.77 19.77 -21.86
N GLY A 377 -4.94 20.35 -22.14
CA GLY A 377 -5.33 20.85 -23.44
C GLY A 377 -5.66 19.79 -24.50
N LYS A 378 -5.66 18.51 -24.17
CA LYS A 378 -5.95 17.43 -25.13
C LYS A 378 -7.46 17.16 -25.23
N THR A 379 -7.87 16.78 -26.41
CA THR A 379 -9.22 16.28 -26.70
C THR A 379 -9.35 14.81 -26.33
N PRO A 380 -10.56 14.26 -26.14
CA PRO A 380 -10.76 12.82 -25.89
C PRO A 380 -10.10 11.91 -26.94
N SER A 381 -10.11 12.29 -28.20
CA SER A 381 -9.43 11.55 -29.28
C SER A 381 -7.91 11.57 -29.16
N GLU A 382 -7.33 12.63 -28.61
CA GLU A 382 -5.88 12.73 -28.36
C GLU A 382 -5.48 12.00 -27.10
N ILE A 383 -6.41 11.83 -26.12
CA ILE A 383 -6.20 11.02 -24.92
C ILE A 383 -5.92 9.54 -25.29
N LEU A 384 -6.58 9.01 -26.32
CA LEU A 384 -6.35 7.64 -26.79
C LEU A 384 -4.91 7.37 -27.29
N ASN A 385 -4.11 8.41 -27.49
CA ASN A 385 -2.70 8.27 -27.86
C ASN A 385 -1.75 8.38 -26.65
N ILE A 386 -2.29 8.55 -25.43
CA ILE A 386 -1.48 8.57 -24.21
C ILE A 386 -1.28 7.15 -23.72
N SER A 387 -0.05 6.79 -23.40
CA SER A 387 0.31 5.49 -22.83
C SER A 387 0.80 5.63 -21.40
N VAL A 388 0.11 4.99 -20.48
CA VAL A 388 0.41 4.95 -19.04
C VAL A 388 0.77 3.52 -18.64
N ALA A 389 1.93 3.34 -18.02
CA ALA A 389 2.40 2.01 -17.61
C ALA A 389 2.80 1.96 -16.14
N ASP A 390 2.57 0.80 -15.53
CA ASP A 390 3.26 0.39 -14.30
C ASP A 390 4.07 -0.87 -14.60
N ILE A 391 5.39 -0.81 -14.43
CA ILE A 391 6.32 -1.89 -14.78
C ILE A 391 6.62 -2.85 -13.61
N ALA A 392 5.86 -2.72 -12.53
CA ALA A 392 5.78 -3.63 -11.37
C ALA A 392 4.38 -3.48 -10.77
N CYS A 393 3.35 -3.76 -11.57
CA CYS A 393 1.99 -3.27 -11.34
C CYS A 393 1.26 -3.94 -10.16
N GLY A 394 1.73 -5.08 -9.66
CA GLY A 394 1.03 -5.81 -8.61
C GLY A 394 -0.43 -6.07 -8.98
N SER A 395 -1.35 -5.73 -8.09
CA SER A 395 -2.81 -5.81 -8.30
C SER A 395 -3.39 -4.76 -9.26
N GLY A 396 -2.58 -3.80 -9.74
CA GLY A 396 -2.99 -2.80 -10.72
C GLY A 396 -3.57 -1.50 -10.15
N ILE A 397 -3.41 -1.19 -8.88
CA ILE A 397 -4.03 -0.03 -8.21
C ILE A 397 -3.70 1.31 -8.90
N PHE A 398 -2.46 1.52 -9.37
CA PHE A 398 -2.09 2.71 -10.12
C PHE A 398 -2.74 2.75 -11.50
N LEU A 399 -2.91 1.59 -12.13
CA LEU A 399 -3.55 1.45 -13.44
C LEU A 399 -5.06 1.70 -13.36
N GLU A 400 -5.72 1.21 -12.32
CA GLU A 400 -7.14 1.47 -12.05
C GLU A 400 -7.40 2.98 -11.85
N GLU A 401 -6.57 3.65 -11.06
CA GLU A 401 -6.72 5.08 -10.81
C GLU A 401 -6.38 5.91 -12.05
N ALA A 402 -5.34 5.53 -12.82
CA ALA A 402 -5.02 6.18 -14.08
C ALA A 402 -6.17 6.03 -15.10
N PHE A 403 -6.78 4.85 -15.16
CA PHE A 403 -7.95 4.61 -16.00
C PHE A 403 -9.15 5.47 -15.58
N ALA A 404 -9.43 5.55 -14.28
CA ALA A 404 -10.47 6.41 -13.73
C ALA A 404 -10.22 7.89 -14.08
N TYR A 405 -9.00 8.37 -13.86
CA TYR A 405 -8.60 9.75 -14.18
C TYR A 405 -8.83 10.10 -15.65
N LEU A 406 -8.42 9.22 -16.57
CA LEU A 406 -8.58 9.47 -18.02
C LEU A 406 -10.07 9.52 -18.43
N GLN A 407 -10.92 8.67 -17.83
CA GLN A 407 -12.35 8.72 -18.05
C GLN A 407 -12.94 10.06 -17.57
N ASP A 408 -12.63 10.45 -16.35
CA ASP A 408 -13.12 11.68 -15.74
C ASP A 408 -12.65 12.92 -16.51
N TYR A 409 -11.40 12.91 -16.98
CA TYR A 409 -10.88 13.97 -17.85
C TYR A 409 -11.71 14.11 -19.14
N CYS A 410 -12.02 13.02 -19.80
CA CYS A 410 -12.81 13.02 -21.01
C CYS A 410 -14.26 13.50 -20.75
N VAL A 411 -14.90 13.04 -19.67
CA VAL A 411 -16.23 13.52 -19.24
C VAL A 411 -16.20 15.04 -19.04
N GLN A 412 -15.22 15.52 -18.26
CA GLN A 412 -15.09 16.95 -17.97
C GLN A 412 -14.83 17.76 -19.25
N TRP A 413 -14.02 17.24 -20.15
CA TRP A 413 -13.76 17.89 -21.43
C TRP A 413 -15.05 18.06 -22.25
N TYR A 414 -15.89 17.01 -22.39
CA TYR A 414 -17.17 17.08 -23.10
C TYR A 414 -18.13 18.09 -22.45
N ILE A 415 -18.22 18.10 -21.12
CA ILE A 415 -19.07 19.05 -20.36
C ILE A 415 -18.61 20.49 -20.62
N CYS A 416 -17.32 20.79 -20.46
CA CYS A 416 -16.76 22.14 -20.63
C CYS A 416 -16.89 22.64 -22.06
N ASN A 417 -16.93 21.77 -23.06
CA ASN A 417 -17.09 22.14 -24.47
C ASN A 417 -18.55 22.05 -24.97
N GLY A 418 -19.52 21.85 -24.09
CA GLY A 418 -20.95 21.78 -24.43
C GLY A 418 -21.32 20.59 -25.32
N GLN A 419 -20.57 19.50 -25.26
CA GLN A 419 -20.76 18.29 -26.07
C GLN A 419 -21.33 17.12 -25.22
N THR A 420 -22.28 17.43 -24.34
CA THR A 420 -22.89 16.46 -23.44
C THR A 420 -23.68 15.36 -24.15
N ASP A 421 -24.06 15.58 -25.43
CA ASP A 421 -24.72 14.57 -26.28
C ASP A 421 -23.85 13.30 -26.48
N HIS A 422 -22.54 13.37 -26.28
CA HIS A 422 -21.62 12.24 -26.31
C HIS A 422 -21.63 11.41 -25.00
N LEU A 423 -22.22 11.94 -23.95
CA LEU A 423 -22.21 11.35 -22.63
C LEU A 423 -23.54 10.69 -22.29
N ILE A 424 -23.51 9.74 -21.37
CA ILE A 424 -24.70 9.12 -20.80
C ILE A 424 -25.01 9.85 -19.49
N GLU A 425 -26.18 10.46 -19.39
CA GLU A 425 -26.67 11.08 -18.16
C GLU A 425 -27.05 9.99 -17.15
N THR A 426 -26.43 10.03 -15.98
CA THR A 426 -26.68 9.09 -14.87
C THR A 426 -27.43 9.71 -13.71
N GLY A 427 -27.53 11.04 -13.68
CA GLY A 427 -28.19 11.83 -12.64
C GLY A 427 -28.25 13.30 -13.02
N ILE A 428 -28.75 14.15 -12.13
CA ILE A 428 -28.79 15.59 -12.36
C ILE A 428 -27.33 16.09 -12.45
N ASP A 429 -26.95 16.59 -13.64
CA ASP A 429 -25.59 17.05 -13.93
C ASP A 429 -24.49 15.99 -13.69
N LEU A 430 -24.86 14.71 -13.67
CA LEU A 430 -23.94 13.57 -13.55
C LEU A 430 -23.90 12.84 -14.90
N TYR A 431 -22.69 12.70 -15.41
CA TYR A 431 -22.46 12.10 -16.72
C TYR A 431 -21.37 11.03 -16.65
N LYS A 432 -21.44 10.04 -17.52
CA LYS A 432 -20.39 9.05 -17.76
C LYS A 432 -20.12 8.86 -19.25
N LEU A 433 -18.98 8.31 -19.57
CA LEU A 433 -18.67 7.89 -20.94
C LEU A 433 -19.50 6.65 -21.35
N PRO A 434 -19.83 6.51 -22.64
CA PRO A 434 -20.29 5.25 -23.20
C PRO A 434 -19.27 4.12 -22.94
N LEU A 435 -19.75 2.90 -22.71
CA LEU A 435 -18.91 1.74 -22.46
C LEU A 435 -17.82 1.53 -23.53
N GLN A 436 -18.13 1.78 -24.80
CA GLN A 436 -17.16 1.60 -25.88
C GLN A 436 -15.99 2.59 -25.73
N GLU A 437 -16.23 3.86 -25.40
CA GLU A 437 -15.15 4.84 -25.17
C GLU A 437 -14.31 4.48 -23.94
N LYS A 438 -14.93 3.97 -22.88
CA LYS A 438 -14.18 3.44 -21.73
C LYS A 438 -13.28 2.27 -22.14
N LYS A 439 -13.78 1.33 -22.95
CA LYS A 439 -12.97 0.22 -23.50
C LYS A 439 -11.80 0.72 -24.33
N ASP A 440 -12.04 1.72 -25.19
CA ASP A 440 -11.00 2.29 -26.04
C ASP A 440 -9.89 2.94 -25.20
N ILE A 441 -10.25 3.68 -24.12
CA ILE A 441 -9.29 4.24 -23.17
C ILE A 441 -8.51 3.10 -22.48
N LEU A 442 -9.19 2.09 -21.96
CA LEU A 442 -8.56 0.99 -21.25
C LEU A 442 -7.53 0.25 -22.12
N CYS A 443 -7.92 -0.11 -23.34
CA CYS A 443 -7.08 -0.87 -24.26
C CYS A 443 -5.95 -0.05 -24.90
N SER A 444 -6.16 1.25 -25.12
CA SER A 444 -5.18 2.09 -25.79
C SER A 444 -4.21 2.78 -24.85
N CYS A 445 -4.63 3.03 -23.58
CA CYS A 445 -3.87 3.90 -22.68
C CYS A 445 -3.20 3.17 -21.52
N ILE A 446 -3.73 2.02 -21.08
CA ILE A 446 -3.34 1.40 -19.80
C ILE A 446 -2.52 0.14 -20.05
N TYR A 447 -1.32 0.08 -19.44
CA TYR A 447 -0.36 -1.02 -19.59
C TYR A 447 0.25 -1.42 -18.26
N GLY A 448 0.49 -2.72 -18.06
CA GLY A 448 1.09 -3.24 -16.83
C GLY A 448 2.03 -4.40 -17.09
N ILE A 449 3.07 -4.51 -16.27
CA ILE A 449 3.98 -5.65 -16.27
C ILE A 449 4.22 -6.07 -14.84
N ASP A 450 4.09 -7.36 -14.55
CA ASP A 450 4.52 -7.92 -13.27
C ASP A 450 5.23 -9.26 -13.44
N ILE A 451 6.12 -9.59 -12.51
CA ILE A 451 6.86 -10.86 -12.47
C ILE A 451 6.03 -11.99 -11.86
N ASP A 452 4.93 -11.69 -11.19
CA ASP A 452 4.00 -12.65 -10.63
C ASP A 452 2.79 -12.78 -11.57
N ILE A 453 2.61 -13.96 -12.17
CA ILE A 453 1.50 -14.24 -13.10
C ILE A 453 0.14 -14.03 -12.43
N HIS A 454 0.03 -14.35 -11.12
CA HIS A 454 -1.22 -14.18 -10.39
C HIS A 454 -1.53 -12.69 -10.15
N ALA A 455 -0.51 -11.86 -9.93
CA ALA A 455 -0.68 -10.41 -9.86
C ALA A 455 -1.20 -9.84 -11.19
N VAL A 456 -0.68 -10.33 -12.32
CA VAL A 456 -1.17 -9.98 -13.67
C VAL A 456 -2.65 -10.31 -13.82
N GLU A 457 -3.08 -11.52 -13.44
CA GLU A 457 -4.49 -11.90 -13.54
C GLU A 457 -5.39 -11.07 -12.60
N VAL A 458 -4.90 -10.75 -11.40
CA VAL A 458 -5.61 -9.85 -10.48
C VAL A 458 -5.73 -8.44 -11.06
N ALA A 459 -4.66 -7.90 -11.64
CA ALA A 459 -4.69 -6.57 -12.26
C ALA A 459 -5.69 -6.51 -13.44
N LYS A 460 -5.73 -7.54 -14.29
CA LYS A 460 -6.75 -7.67 -15.32
C LYS A 460 -8.16 -7.70 -14.74
N PHE A 461 -8.37 -8.54 -13.73
CA PHE A 461 -9.66 -8.67 -13.04
C PHE A 461 -10.13 -7.34 -12.46
N SER A 462 -9.28 -6.64 -11.72
CA SER A 462 -9.57 -5.35 -11.12
C SER A 462 -9.94 -4.29 -12.17
N LEU A 463 -9.18 -4.21 -13.26
CA LEU A 463 -9.46 -3.28 -14.37
C LEU A 463 -10.78 -3.59 -15.07
N LEU A 464 -11.12 -4.88 -15.24
CA LEU A 464 -12.40 -5.29 -15.83
C LEU A 464 -13.58 -4.95 -14.92
N ILE A 465 -13.44 -5.14 -13.60
CA ILE A 465 -14.46 -4.72 -12.62
C ILE A 465 -14.59 -3.20 -12.62
N LYS A 466 -13.47 -2.47 -12.69
CA LYS A 466 -13.49 -1.00 -12.78
C LYS A 466 -14.20 -0.50 -14.04
N LEU A 467 -13.99 -1.15 -15.17
CA LEU A 467 -14.67 -0.83 -16.43
C LEU A 467 -16.20 -0.89 -16.33
N ILE A 468 -16.72 -1.89 -15.60
CA ILE A 468 -18.19 -2.09 -15.44
C ILE A 468 -18.75 -1.48 -14.16
N GLU A 469 -17.98 -0.70 -13.41
CA GLU A 469 -18.37 -0.18 -12.09
C GLU A 469 -19.72 0.59 -12.15
N ASP A 470 -19.90 1.43 -13.14
CA ASP A 470 -21.10 2.26 -13.31
C ASP A 470 -22.05 1.74 -14.40
N GLU A 471 -21.84 0.50 -14.88
CA GLU A 471 -22.67 -0.05 -15.94
C GLU A 471 -23.94 -0.68 -15.37
N THR A 472 -25.00 -0.67 -16.22
CA THR A 472 -26.30 -1.25 -15.93
C THR A 472 -26.73 -2.16 -17.09
N ALA A 473 -27.70 -3.06 -16.87
CA ALA A 473 -28.17 -3.95 -17.94
C ALA A 473 -28.57 -3.19 -19.22
N PRO A 474 -29.27 -2.04 -19.18
CA PRO A 474 -29.55 -1.26 -20.39
C PRO A 474 -28.29 -0.74 -21.09
N SER A 475 -27.29 -0.24 -20.34
CA SER A 475 -26.09 0.36 -20.94
C SER A 475 -25.19 -0.66 -21.66
N VAL A 476 -25.27 -1.94 -21.27
CA VAL A 476 -24.46 -3.01 -21.88
C VAL A 476 -25.29 -3.91 -22.83
N SER A 477 -26.57 -3.63 -23.02
CA SER A 477 -27.49 -4.53 -23.75
C SER A 477 -27.08 -4.81 -25.20
N GLU A 478 -26.56 -3.79 -25.89
CA GLU A 478 -26.15 -3.86 -27.30
C GLU A 478 -24.65 -4.12 -27.50
N VAL A 479 -23.86 -4.15 -26.42
CA VAL A 479 -22.41 -4.32 -26.48
C VAL A 479 -22.05 -5.77 -26.30
N VAL A 480 -21.45 -6.39 -27.30
CA VAL A 480 -20.95 -7.78 -27.25
C VAL A 480 -19.60 -7.86 -27.98
N PRO A 481 -18.55 -8.29 -27.34
CA PRO A 481 -18.40 -8.61 -25.91
C PRO A 481 -18.45 -7.37 -25.01
N ILE A 482 -18.90 -7.53 -23.77
CA ILE A 482 -18.94 -6.44 -22.79
C ILE A 482 -17.53 -6.04 -22.36
N LEU A 483 -16.64 -7.00 -22.14
CA LEU A 483 -15.27 -6.79 -21.69
C LEU A 483 -14.26 -6.95 -22.84
N PRO A 484 -13.16 -6.20 -22.83
CA PRO A 484 -12.04 -6.45 -23.73
C PRO A 484 -11.12 -7.56 -23.20
N ASP A 485 -10.33 -8.17 -24.06
CA ASP A 485 -9.16 -8.94 -23.68
C ASP A 485 -8.00 -7.97 -23.33
N LEU A 486 -7.41 -8.13 -22.17
CA LEU A 486 -6.29 -7.33 -21.69
C LEU A 486 -4.94 -8.04 -21.78
N GLY A 487 -4.85 -9.15 -22.51
CA GLY A 487 -3.62 -9.93 -22.65
C GLY A 487 -2.45 -9.16 -23.25
N ASP A 488 -2.73 -8.23 -24.17
CA ASP A 488 -1.70 -7.37 -24.78
C ASP A 488 -1.34 -6.17 -23.90
N ASN A 489 -2.18 -5.84 -22.94
CA ASN A 489 -2.03 -4.66 -22.09
C ASN A 489 -1.33 -4.97 -20.76
N ILE A 490 -1.73 -6.06 -20.09
CA ILE A 490 -1.22 -6.47 -18.79
C ILE A 490 -0.51 -7.80 -18.96
N GLN A 491 0.82 -7.78 -18.83
CA GLN A 491 1.66 -8.90 -19.23
C GLN A 491 2.55 -9.40 -18.11
N PHE A 492 2.80 -10.71 -18.12
CA PHE A 492 3.72 -11.38 -17.21
C PHE A 492 5.16 -11.27 -17.70
N GLY A 493 6.08 -10.96 -16.76
CA GLY A 493 7.51 -11.03 -16.99
C GLY A 493 8.34 -10.06 -16.15
N ASN A 494 9.63 -10.29 -16.16
CA ASN A 494 10.61 -9.43 -15.46
C ASN A 494 10.91 -8.19 -16.31
N SER A 495 10.30 -7.07 -16.00
CA SER A 495 10.48 -5.79 -16.69
C SER A 495 11.94 -5.28 -16.67
N LEU A 496 12.79 -5.83 -15.80
CA LEU A 496 14.21 -5.46 -15.70
C LEU A 496 15.13 -6.29 -16.59
N VAL A 497 14.68 -7.45 -17.07
CA VAL A 497 15.51 -8.39 -17.86
C VAL A 497 14.82 -8.72 -19.17
N SER A 498 15.55 -8.67 -20.28
CA SER A 498 15.09 -9.16 -21.58
C SER A 498 15.87 -10.41 -22.00
N GLN A 499 15.30 -11.15 -22.96
CA GLN A 499 15.89 -12.42 -23.46
C GLN A 499 17.36 -12.26 -23.91
N THR A 500 17.69 -11.13 -24.53
CA THR A 500 19.05 -10.87 -25.05
C THR A 500 20.11 -10.78 -23.94
N GLU A 501 19.71 -10.42 -22.72
CA GLU A 501 20.61 -10.22 -21.59
C GLU A 501 20.99 -11.52 -20.89
N LEU A 502 20.29 -12.62 -21.18
CA LEU A 502 20.65 -13.95 -20.71
C LEU A 502 21.94 -14.47 -21.40
N ASN A 503 22.24 -13.96 -22.59
CA ASN A 503 23.39 -14.42 -23.36
C ASN A 503 24.72 -14.06 -22.67
N GLY A 504 25.56 -15.07 -22.47
CA GLY A 504 26.90 -14.90 -21.86
C GLY A 504 26.88 -14.83 -20.32
N ILE A 505 25.74 -15.08 -19.67
CA ILE A 505 25.65 -15.25 -18.23
C ILE A 505 25.61 -16.73 -17.89
N SER A 506 26.55 -17.16 -17.04
CA SER A 506 26.63 -18.57 -16.61
C SER A 506 25.38 -18.98 -15.83
N GLY A 507 24.76 -20.07 -16.24
CA GLY A 507 23.55 -20.62 -15.61
C GLY A 507 22.25 -19.90 -15.96
N ALA A 508 22.25 -18.77 -16.68
CA ALA A 508 21.05 -17.99 -16.97
C ALA A 508 20.00 -18.80 -17.75
N ASN A 509 20.41 -19.64 -18.71
CA ASN A 509 19.50 -20.49 -19.47
C ASN A 509 18.81 -21.55 -18.60
N HIS A 510 19.44 -22.04 -17.53
CA HIS A 510 18.84 -22.99 -16.60
C HIS A 510 17.86 -22.29 -15.62
N GLN A 511 18.05 -21.00 -15.38
CA GLN A 511 17.23 -20.18 -14.50
C GLN A 511 16.24 -19.31 -15.28
N MET A 512 16.09 -19.53 -16.58
CA MET A 512 15.29 -18.69 -17.45
C MET A 512 13.82 -18.61 -17.02
N MET A 513 13.22 -19.72 -16.59
CA MET A 513 11.83 -19.74 -16.13
C MET A 513 11.64 -18.92 -14.84
N GLU A 514 12.60 -19.00 -13.92
CA GLU A 514 12.56 -18.22 -12.67
C GLU A 514 12.84 -16.72 -12.90
N ILE A 515 13.73 -16.39 -13.86
CA ILE A 515 14.05 -15.00 -14.22
C ILE A 515 12.88 -14.36 -14.99
N ALA A 516 12.13 -15.14 -15.77
CA ALA A 516 11.00 -14.73 -16.59
C ALA A 516 11.27 -13.48 -17.44
N PRO A 517 12.27 -13.48 -18.33
CA PRO A 517 12.67 -12.29 -19.09
C PRO A 517 11.51 -11.75 -19.93
N PHE A 518 11.34 -10.43 -19.94
CA PHE A 518 10.24 -9.76 -20.62
C PHE A 518 10.62 -9.29 -22.03
N ASP A 519 9.73 -9.50 -22.98
CA ASP A 519 9.89 -8.98 -24.35
C ASP A 519 9.15 -7.65 -24.53
N TRP A 520 9.91 -6.56 -24.50
CA TRP A 520 9.36 -5.21 -24.63
C TRP A 520 8.72 -4.92 -25.99
N SER A 521 8.87 -5.78 -27.00
CA SER A 521 8.23 -5.61 -28.29
C SER A 521 6.76 -6.03 -28.31
N THR A 522 6.30 -6.78 -27.31
CA THR A 522 4.93 -7.28 -27.21
C THR A 522 3.96 -6.29 -26.56
N ILE A 523 4.46 -5.26 -25.86
CA ILE A 523 3.64 -4.28 -25.16
C ILE A 523 3.73 -2.91 -25.83
N ASN A 524 2.62 -2.20 -25.91
CA ASN A 524 2.52 -0.89 -26.56
C ASN A 524 3.20 -0.84 -27.96
N ASN A 525 3.06 -1.91 -28.74
CA ASN A 525 3.71 -2.06 -30.06
C ASN A 525 5.23 -1.81 -30.04
N GLY A 526 5.90 -2.07 -28.93
CA GLY A 526 7.34 -1.82 -28.75
C GLY A 526 7.71 -0.35 -28.57
N CYS A 527 6.74 0.56 -28.48
CA CYS A 527 6.95 2.00 -28.27
C CYS A 527 7.28 2.30 -26.79
N GLY A 528 7.80 3.52 -26.54
CA GLY A 528 7.93 4.05 -25.19
C GLY A 528 6.60 4.50 -24.61
N PHE A 529 6.59 4.86 -23.32
CA PHE A 529 5.40 5.31 -22.60
C PHE A 529 5.45 6.82 -22.33
N ASP A 530 4.28 7.45 -22.28
CA ASP A 530 4.18 8.86 -21.91
C ASP A 530 4.25 9.03 -20.39
N VAL A 531 3.75 8.04 -19.64
CA VAL A 531 3.84 7.99 -18.19
C VAL A 531 4.24 6.59 -17.73
N ILE A 532 5.22 6.51 -16.83
CA ILE A 532 5.46 5.32 -16.00
C ILE A 532 5.25 5.74 -14.55
N ILE A 533 4.32 5.09 -13.89
CA ILE A 533 3.91 5.39 -12.53
C ILE A 533 3.89 4.11 -11.69
N GLY A 534 4.15 4.17 -10.40
CA GLY A 534 4.03 3.00 -9.54
C GLY A 534 4.82 3.09 -8.23
N ASN A 535 4.84 1.96 -7.53
CA ASN A 535 5.59 1.73 -6.30
C ASN A 535 6.55 0.55 -6.50
N PRO A 536 7.79 0.77 -7.00
CA PRO A 536 8.72 -0.32 -7.30
C PRO A 536 9.19 -1.05 -6.02
N PRO A 537 9.56 -2.34 -6.09
CA PRO A 537 9.95 -3.12 -4.93
C PRO A 537 11.23 -2.63 -4.25
N TYR A 538 11.23 -2.53 -2.89
CA TYR A 538 12.36 -2.07 -2.06
C TYR A 538 13.15 -3.27 -1.52
N VAL A 539 14.04 -3.82 -2.33
CA VAL A 539 14.89 -4.97 -1.97
C VAL A 539 16.34 -4.56 -2.05
N ASN A 540 17.04 -4.63 -0.92
CA ASN A 540 18.47 -4.32 -0.87
C ASN A 540 19.32 -5.45 -1.50
N THR A 541 20.61 -5.20 -1.72
CA THR A 541 21.51 -6.16 -2.38
C THR A 541 21.60 -7.51 -1.64
N GLU A 542 21.57 -7.53 -0.31
CA GLU A 542 21.60 -8.76 0.49
C GLU A 542 20.31 -9.58 0.26
N GLY A 543 19.16 -8.90 0.30
CA GLY A 543 17.86 -9.52 0.00
C GLY A 543 17.79 -10.07 -1.44
N MET A 544 18.34 -9.33 -2.42
CA MET A 544 18.40 -9.82 -3.80
C MET A 544 19.23 -11.10 -3.92
N HIS A 545 20.40 -11.17 -3.26
CA HIS A 545 21.24 -12.38 -3.28
C HIS A 545 20.60 -13.57 -2.56
N ALA A 546 19.76 -13.32 -1.57
CA ALA A 546 19.06 -14.36 -0.82
C ALA A 546 17.82 -14.91 -1.54
N LEU A 547 17.17 -14.10 -2.39
CA LEU A 547 15.84 -14.38 -2.94
C LEU A 547 15.84 -14.65 -4.45
N LEU A 548 16.78 -14.05 -5.20
CA LEU A 548 16.76 -14.09 -6.65
C LEU A 548 17.79 -15.07 -7.19
N PRO A 549 17.57 -15.60 -8.41
CA PRO A 549 18.57 -16.36 -9.14
C PRO A 549 19.89 -15.59 -9.24
N SER A 550 21.01 -16.27 -9.03
CA SER A 550 22.33 -15.62 -9.08
C SER A 550 22.61 -14.96 -10.43
N ALA A 551 22.13 -15.55 -11.51
CA ALA A 551 22.27 -15.01 -12.86
C ALA A 551 21.50 -13.68 -13.02
N GLU A 552 20.32 -13.54 -12.40
CA GLU A 552 19.53 -12.32 -12.43
C GLU A 552 20.26 -11.14 -11.79
N VAL A 553 20.84 -11.35 -10.62
CA VAL A 553 21.64 -10.31 -9.93
C VAL A 553 22.88 -9.92 -10.74
N GLU A 554 23.51 -10.87 -11.43
CA GLU A 554 24.63 -10.61 -12.34
C GLU A 554 24.20 -9.76 -13.54
N ILE A 555 23.03 -10.06 -14.13
CA ILE A 555 22.44 -9.25 -15.22
C ILE A 555 22.22 -7.82 -14.74
N TYR A 556 21.63 -7.61 -13.57
CA TYR A 556 21.43 -6.28 -13.00
C TYR A 556 22.72 -5.47 -12.88
N LYS A 557 23.79 -6.10 -12.37
CA LYS A 557 25.11 -5.46 -12.22
C LYS A 557 25.75 -5.12 -13.56
N LYS A 558 25.50 -5.88 -14.62
CA LYS A 558 26.04 -5.61 -15.97
C LYS A 558 25.25 -4.58 -16.74
N LYS A 559 23.91 -4.63 -16.63
CA LYS A 559 23.00 -3.82 -17.42
C LYS A 559 22.86 -2.40 -16.89
N TYR A 560 22.66 -2.24 -15.57
CA TYR A 560 22.29 -0.95 -15.00
C TYR A 560 23.48 -0.19 -14.41
N LYS A 561 23.59 1.10 -14.74
CA LYS A 561 24.62 2.00 -14.20
C LYS A 561 24.38 2.31 -12.72
N THR A 562 23.10 2.28 -12.30
CA THR A 562 22.68 2.57 -10.93
C THR A 562 22.89 1.40 -9.97
N SER A 563 23.21 0.21 -10.46
CA SER A 563 23.60 -0.97 -9.68
C SER A 563 24.99 -0.81 -9.08
N HIS A 564 25.14 0.09 -8.11
CA HIS A 564 26.43 0.47 -7.52
C HIS A 564 26.49 0.18 -6.02
N LYS A 565 27.58 -0.47 -5.55
CA LYS A 565 27.75 -0.87 -4.14
C LYS A 565 26.59 -1.77 -3.68
N GLN A 566 26.08 -1.50 -2.48
CA GLN A 566 24.89 -2.16 -1.92
C GLN A 566 23.64 -1.39 -2.35
N PHE A 567 23.28 -1.47 -3.64
CA PHE A 567 22.13 -0.78 -4.19
C PHE A 567 20.81 -1.44 -3.82
N ASP A 568 19.72 -0.69 -3.88
CA ASP A 568 18.37 -1.18 -3.77
C ASP A 568 17.74 -1.41 -5.15
N LYS A 569 16.81 -2.39 -5.24
CA LYS A 569 16.17 -2.77 -6.50
C LYS A 569 15.43 -1.60 -7.16
N TYR A 570 14.83 -0.68 -6.39
CA TYR A 570 14.17 0.50 -6.95
C TYR A 570 15.12 1.46 -7.71
N PHE A 571 16.43 1.43 -7.47
CA PHE A 571 17.40 2.24 -8.26
C PHE A 571 17.38 1.83 -9.72
N ILE A 572 17.41 0.52 -9.97
CA ILE A 572 17.39 -0.03 -11.33
C ILE A 572 16.01 0.07 -11.97
N PHE A 573 14.91 0.06 -11.17
CA PHE A 573 13.56 0.36 -11.67
C PHE A 573 13.43 1.81 -12.16
N ILE A 574 14.02 2.79 -11.44
CA ILE A 574 14.05 4.18 -11.88
C ILE A 574 14.83 4.30 -13.21
N GLU A 575 16.00 3.66 -13.31
CA GLU A 575 16.78 3.67 -14.56
C GLU A 575 16.03 3.00 -15.71
N GLN A 576 15.36 1.87 -15.45
CA GLN A 576 14.57 1.18 -16.47
C GLN A 576 13.37 2.02 -16.92
N ALA A 577 12.65 2.63 -15.99
CA ALA A 577 11.53 3.52 -16.32
C ALA A 577 11.99 4.70 -17.20
N ILE A 578 13.10 5.34 -16.83
CA ILE A 578 13.70 6.41 -17.67
C ILE A 578 14.02 5.90 -19.08
N ASN A 579 14.53 4.68 -19.21
CA ASN A 579 14.86 4.10 -20.51
C ASN A 579 13.61 3.81 -21.36
N LYS A 580 12.44 3.61 -20.73
CA LYS A 580 11.20 3.19 -21.37
C LYS A 580 10.17 4.30 -21.59
N ILE A 581 10.37 5.49 -21.02
CA ILE A 581 9.51 6.65 -21.36
C ILE A 581 9.92 7.29 -22.67
N ASN A 582 8.94 7.95 -23.30
CA ASN A 582 9.14 8.82 -24.47
C ASN A 582 10.01 10.04 -24.12
N GLU A 583 10.44 10.82 -25.11
CA GLU A 583 11.33 11.99 -24.92
C GLU A 583 10.73 13.05 -23.97
N ASN A 584 9.42 13.26 -23.99
CA ASN A 584 8.69 14.14 -23.07
C ASN A 584 7.95 13.39 -21.97
N GLY A 585 8.19 12.08 -21.85
CA GLY A 585 7.51 11.23 -20.89
C GLY A 585 7.90 11.53 -19.44
N LEU A 586 7.04 11.09 -18.52
CA LEU A 586 7.17 11.29 -17.10
C LEU A 586 7.34 9.95 -16.37
N VAL A 587 8.17 9.91 -15.35
CA VAL A 587 8.25 8.83 -14.36
C VAL A 587 7.84 9.38 -13.01
N CYS A 588 6.82 8.80 -12.39
CA CYS A 588 6.41 9.15 -11.04
C CYS A 588 6.46 7.92 -10.14
N TYR A 589 7.40 7.89 -9.22
CA TYR A 589 7.57 6.79 -8.30
C TYR A 589 7.54 7.25 -6.85
N ILE A 590 6.90 6.45 -5.98
CA ILE A 590 7.11 6.54 -4.55
C ILE A 590 8.28 5.63 -4.18
N VAL A 591 9.31 6.19 -3.51
CA VAL A 591 10.55 5.47 -3.20
C VAL A 591 11.11 5.91 -1.85
N PRO A 592 11.92 5.06 -1.17
CA PRO A 592 12.61 5.48 0.03
C PRO A 592 13.56 6.67 -0.21
N ASN A 593 13.49 7.69 0.64
CA ASN A 593 14.28 8.91 0.51
C ASN A 593 15.77 8.74 0.83
N LYS A 594 16.17 7.59 1.37
CA LYS A 594 17.56 7.31 1.77
C LYS A 594 18.59 7.48 0.64
N PHE A 595 18.18 7.32 -0.64
CA PHE A 595 19.13 7.47 -1.76
C PHE A 595 19.68 8.89 -1.87
N PHE A 596 19.04 9.90 -1.26
CA PHE A 596 19.56 11.26 -1.20
C PHE A 596 20.93 11.32 -0.50
N LYS A 597 21.12 10.49 0.52
CA LYS A 597 22.24 10.60 1.48
C LYS A 597 23.24 9.45 1.39
N ILE A 598 22.81 8.22 1.09
CA ILE A 598 23.69 7.04 1.13
C ILE A 598 24.66 6.96 -0.05
N GLY A 599 25.82 6.31 0.20
CA GLY A 599 26.86 6.14 -0.82
C GLY A 599 26.44 5.27 -2.02
N ALA A 600 25.53 4.33 -1.83
CA ALA A 600 24.97 3.51 -2.90
C ALA A 600 24.14 4.32 -3.90
N GLY A 601 23.50 5.41 -3.44
CA GLY A 601 22.70 6.32 -4.28
C GLY A 601 23.53 7.22 -5.23
N GLU A 602 24.87 7.24 -5.13
CA GLU A 602 25.75 8.13 -5.90
C GLU A 602 25.48 8.08 -7.42
N LYS A 603 25.33 6.89 -7.98
CA LYS A 603 25.12 6.72 -9.43
C LYS A 603 23.71 7.14 -9.87
N LEU A 604 22.71 6.87 -9.04
CA LEU A 604 21.34 7.32 -9.29
C LEU A 604 21.25 8.85 -9.23
N ARG A 605 21.80 9.47 -8.18
CA ARG A 605 21.88 10.94 -8.09
C ARG A 605 22.61 11.56 -9.28
N ASN A 606 23.71 10.94 -9.69
CA ASN A 606 24.47 11.41 -10.85
C ASN A 606 23.67 11.31 -12.17
N LEU A 607 22.91 10.23 -12.36
CA LEU A 607 22.03 10.05 -13.52
C LEU A 607 21.01 11.19 -13.58
N ILE A 608 20.24 11.38 -12.49
CA ILE A 608 19.20 12.40 -12.40
C ILE A 608 19.77 13.82 -12.58
N ALA A 609 20.86 14.12 -11.89
CA ALA A 609 21.48 15.46 -11.91
C ALA A 609 22.13 15.80 -13.25
N LYS A 610 22.89 14.87 -13.85
CA LYS A 610 23.61 15.10 -15.10
C LYS A 610 22.66 15.39 -16.26
N GLU A 611 21.58 14.63 -16.35
CA GLU A 611 20.59 14.77 -17.40
C GLU A 611 19.48 15.78 -17.03
N ARG A 612 19.53 16.36 -15.80
CA ARG A 612 18.56 17.34 -15.28
C ARG A 612 17.12 16.85 -15.38
N MET A 613 16.87 15.63 -14.92
CA MET A 613 15.59 14.94 -15.10
C MET A 613 14.56 15.29 -14.05
N LEU A 614 14.95 15.85 -12.89
CA LEU A 614 14.04 16.09 -11.77
C LEU A 614 13.06 17.22 -12.05
N VAL A 615 11.76 16.92 -12.06
CA VAL A 615 10.66 17.87 -12.20
C VAL A 615 10.16 18.32 -10.82
N SER A 616 9.90 17.34 -9.93
CA SER A 616 9.56 17.62 -8.54
C SER A 616 9.95 16.47 -7.61
N LEU A 617 10.08 16.81 -6.34
CA LEU A 617 10.43 15.90 -5.27
C LEU A 617 9.66 16.28 -4.00
N ASP A 618 8.74 15.40 -3.56
CA ASP A 618 8.05 15.53 -2.29
C ASP A 618 8.72 14.60 -1.28
N ASP A 619 9.35 15.20 -0.26
CA ASP A 619 10.06 14.47 0.80
C ASP A 619 9.19 14.44 2.06
N PHE A 620 8.77 13.26 2.47
CA PHE A 620 7.95 13.05 3.67
C PHE A 620 8.80 12.94 4.95
N GLY A 621 10.12 13.11 4.84
CA GLY A 621 11.02 13.08 5.99
C GLY A 621 10.91 11.77 6.77
N ASP A 622 10.42 11.85 8.00
CA ASP A 622 10.16 10.72 8.90
C ASP A 622 8.65 10.40 9.08
N ALA A 623 7.77 11.07 8.34
CA ALA A 623 6.35 10.76 8.35
C ALA A 623 6.09 9.34 7.82
N GLN A 624 5.23 8.61 8.53
CA GLN A 624 4.85 7.25 8.16
C GLN A 624 3.68 7.30 7.17
N LEU A 625 3.91 6.79 5.97
CA LEU A 625 2.88 6.69 4.92
C LEU A 625 2.25 5.30 4.83
N PHE A 626 2.91 4.30 5.38
CA PHE A 626 2.50 2.90 5.32
C PHE A 626 2.23 2.38 6.74
N GLU A 627 1.08 1.76 6.96
CA GLU A 627 0.64 1.30 8.29
C GLU A 627 1.57 0.22 8.87
N ASP A 628 2.01 -0.72 8.05
CA ASP A 628 2.73 -1.92 8.50
C ASP A 628 4.26 -1.80 8.50
N LYS A 629 4.83 -0.72 7.95
CA LYS A 629 6.29 -0.61 7.78
C LYS A 629 6.79 0.81 7.98
N THR A 630 7.86 0.92 8.77
CA THR A 630 8.61 2.18 8.92
C THR A 630 9.47 2.42 7.68
N ILE A 631 8.95 3.15 6.69
CA ILE A 631 9.65 3.53 5.48
C ILE A 631 9.61 5.06 5.35
N TYR A 632 10.77 5.70 5.34
CA TYR A 632 10.91 7.12 5.06
C TYR A 632 10.85 7.33 3.55
N SER A 633 9.75 7.85 3.07
CA SER A 633 9.42 7.87 1.64
C SER A 633 9.59 9.25 1.01
N SER A 634 9.67 9.25 -0.31
CA SER A 634 9.58 10.43 -1.17
C SER A 634 8.82 10.08 -2.45
N ILE A 635 8.11 11.04 -3.02
CA ILE A 635 7.56 10.93 -4.37
C ILE A 635 8.47 11.72 -5.30
N ILE A 636 8.99 11.03 -6.31
CA ILE A 636 9.90 11.60 -7.31
C ILE A 636 9.21 11.65 -8.66
N LEU A 637 9.18 12.83 -9.27
CA LEU A 637 8.71 13.04 -10.64
C LEU A 637 9.90 13.40 -11.55
N LEU A 638 10.14 12.57 -12.54
CA LEU A 638 11.24 12.70 -13.49
C LEU A 638 10.74 12.86 -14.91
N SER A 639 11.51 13.53 -15.76
CA SER A 639 11.30 13.61 -17.22
C SER A 639 12.63 13.48 -17.97
N LYS A 640 12.59 12.94 -19.17
CA LYS A 640 13.75 13.01 -20.09
C LYS A 640 14.01 14.43 -20.59
N ALA A 641 12.96 15.25 -20.71
CA ALA A 641 13.11 16.67 -21.04
C ALA A 641 13.93 17.37 -19.95
N LYS A 642 15.00 18.06 -20.37
CA LYS A 642 15.92 18.71 -19.43
C LYS A 642 15.25 19.83 -18.67
N GLN A 643 15.25 19.75 -17.35
CA GLN A 643 14.68 20.75 -16.47
C GLN A 643 15.74 21.80 -16.07
N THR A 644 15.38 23.07 -16.11
CA THR A 644 16.22 24.18 -15.60
C THR A 644 16.06 24.35 -14.11
N SER A 645 14.88 24.03 -13.58
CA SER A 645 14.51 24.06 -12.16
C SER A 645 13.65 22.88 -11.82
N PHE A 646 13.48 22.62 -10.53
CA PHE A 646 12.57 21.61 -9.99
C PHE A 646 11.95 22.11 -8.69
N VAL A 647 10.78 21.58 -8.35
CA VAL A 647 10.09 21.89 -7.09
C VAL A 647 10.49 20.86 -6.03
N TYR A 648 11.01 21.33 -4.90
CA TYR A 648 11.21 20.51 -3.71
C TYR A 648 10.17 20.88 -2.66
N SER A 649 9.45 19.88 -2.15
CA SER A 649 8.45 20.03 -1.10
C SER A 649 8.87 19.23 0.12
N SER A 650 8.84 19.85 1.30
CA SER A 650 8.97 19.17 2.59
C SER A 650 7.57 18.96 3.16
N VAL A 651 7.18 17.71 3.31
CA VAL A 651 5.81 17.31 3.69
C VAL A 651 5.83 16.81 5.13
N ASP A 652 5.47 17.67 6.06
CA ASP A 652 5.43 17.35 7.50
C ASP A 652 4.21 16.47 7.85
N SER A 653 3.12 16.62 7.09
CA SER A 653 1.88 15.86 7.25
C SER A 653 1.32 15.48 5.89
N ALA A 654 1.17 14.19 5.66
CA ALA A 654 0.57 13.67 4.43
C ALA A 654 -0.88 14.19 4.26
N ASN A 655 -1.64 14.31 5.34
CA ASN A 655 -3.03 14.78 5.30
C ASN A 655 -3.17 16.19 4.70
N LYS A 656 -2.23 17.10 4.97
CA LYS A 656 -2.22 18.42 4.33
C LYS A 656 -2.08 18.33 2.82
N LEU A 657 -1.18 17.46 2.36
CA LEU A 657 -0.97 17.23 0.93
C LEU A 657 -2.24 16.64 0.28
N TRP A 658 -2.86 15.65 0.96
CA TRP A 658 -4.12 15.04 0.51
C TRP A 658 -5.28 16.03 0.52
N ALA A 659 -5.34 16.92 1.50
CA ALA A 659 -6.32 18.00 1.57
C ALA A 659 -6.11 19.09 0.50
N GLY A 660 -4.96 19.10 -0.18
CA GLY A 660 -4.58 20.15 -1.14
C GLY A 660 -4.21 21.47 -0.46
N GLU A 661 -3.84 21.40 0.81
CA GLU A 661 -3.30 22.55 1.51
C GLU A 661 -1.88 22.86 1.02
N GLU A 662 -1.48 24.11 1.15
CA GLU A 662 -0.11 24.51 0.83
C GLU A 662 0.88 23.79 1.75
N VAL A 663 1.77 23.02 1.15
CA VAL A 663 2.95 22.46 1.82
C VAL A 663 4.16 23.35 1.58
N SER A 664 5.11 23.33 2.53
CA SER A 664 6.36 24.08 2.38
C SER A 664 7.10 23.61 1.14
N SER A 665 7.18 24.44 0.12
CA SER A 665 7.82 24.13 -1.16
C SER A 665 8.72 25.26 -1.63
N ILE A 666 9.74 24.91 -2.41
CA ILE A 666 10.68 25.83 -3.01
C ILE A 666 11.05 25.38 -4.41
N GLU A 667 11.16 26.31 -5.34
CA GLU A 667 11.71 26.05 -6.65
C GLU A 667 13.23 26.25 -6.61
N LEU A 668 13.97 25.21 -6.99
CA LEU A 668 15.41 25.15 -6.97
C LEU A 668 15.97 24.99 -8.38
N ASN A 669 17.09 25.65 -8.68
CA ASN A 669 17.78 25.45 -9.95
C ASN A 669 18.39 24.04 -10.01
N SER A 670 18.21 23.33 -11.14
CA SER A 670 18.70 21.96 -11.30
C SER A 670 20.22 21.82 -11.16
N SER A 671 20.98 22.92 -11.26
CA SER A 671 22.44 22.93 -11.07
C SER A 671 22.89 22.66 -9.63
N VAL A 672 22.00 22.77 -8.65
CA VAL A 672 22.32 22.43 -7.24
C VAL A 672 22.47 20.92 -7.03
N LEU A 673 21.90 20.12 -7.94
CA LEU A 673 21.99 18.67 -7.88
C LEU A 673 23.31 18.16 -8.47
N ASN A 674 23.89 17.18 -7.83
CA ASN A 674 25.08 16.49 -8.29
C ASN A 674 25.14 15.06 -7.70
N LYS A 675 26.24 14.36 -7.90
CA LYS A 675 26.43 12.98 -7.40
C LYS A 675 26.59 12.89 -5.88
N LEU A 676 26.94 13.99 -5.21
CA LEU A 676 27.11 14.03 -3.75
C LEU A 676 25.75 13.90 -3.04
N PRO A 677 25.73 13.64 -1.74
CA PRO A 677 24.49 13.66 -0.97
C PRO A 677 23.73 14.97 -1.16
N TRP A 678 22.44 14.87 -1.48
CA TRP A 678 21.58 16.04 -1.64
C TRP A 678 21.21 16.61 -0.27
N ARG A 679 21.36 17.94 -0.14
CA ARG A 679 21.01 18.72 1.06
C ARG A 679 19.85 19.64 0.68
N LEU A 680 18.67 19.07 0.66
CA LEU A 680 17.44 19.79 0.26
C LEU A 680 16.71 20.29 1.51
N THR A 681 16.23 21.51 1.44
CA THR A 681 15.38 22.15 2.44
C THR A 681 14.56 23.24 1.78
N THR A 682 13.40 23.56 2.36
CA THR A 682 12.56 24.69 1.94
C THR A 682 13.00 26.03 2.56
N ASP A 683 13.96 26.01 3.48
CA ASP A 683 14.54 27.21 4.08
C ASP A 683 15.64 27.79 3.17
N PHE A 684 15.32 28.86 2.48
CA PHE A 684 16.23 29.54 1.54
C PHE A 684 17.46 30.16 2.25
N GLU A 685 17.28 30.67 3.46
CA GLU A 685 18.40 31.25 4.22
C GLU A 685 19.41 30.17 4.62
N PHE A 686 18.89 29.03 5.06
CA PHE A 686 19.71 27.86 5.38
C PHE A 686 20.44 27.30 4.15
N LEU A 687 19.78 27.23 3.00
CA LEU A 687 20.44 26.83 1.75
C LEU A 687 21.58 27.79 1.37
N THR A 688 21.33 29.09 1.47
CA THR A 688 22.34 30.11 1.19
C THR A 688 23.53 30.02 2.14
N MET A 689 23.25 29.74 3.41
CA MET A 689 24.28 29.50 4.42
C MET A 689 25.13 28.25 4.09
N LEU A 690 24.46 27.13 3.70
CA LEU A 690 25.16 25.90 3.32
C LEU A 690 26.06 26.11 2.08
N GLN A 691 25.61 26.86 1.09
CA GLN A 691 26.44 27.19 -0.09
C GLN A 691 27.67 27.98 0.31
N LYS A 692 27.53 29.01 1.13
CA LYS A 692 28.66 29.78 1.67
C LYS A 692 29.63 28.92 2.46
N LEU A 693 29.09 27.98 3.27
CA LEU A 693 29.95 27.03 4.01
C LEU A 693 30.72 26.12 3.07
N ASP A 694 30.13 25.63 2.01
CA ASP A 694 30.80 24.78 1.02
C ASP A 694 31.90 25.52 0.25
N GLU A 695 31.78 26.84 0.04
CA GLU A 695 32.81 27.69 -0.59
C GLU A 695 34.05 27.92 0.32
N VAL A 696 33.84 28.06 1.63
CA VAL A 696 34.91 28.45 2.57
C VAL A 696 35.43 27.27 3.40
N SER A 697 34.70 26.15 3.46
CA SER A 697 35.06 24.99 4.29
C SER A 697 35.88 23.95 3.54
N VAL A 698 36.64 23.21 4.30
CA VAL A 698 37.36 22.03 3.79
C VAL A 698 36.76 20.79 4.44
N PRO A 699 36.43 19.75 3.67
CA PRO A 699 35.90 18.53 4.23
C PRO A 699 36.76 17.96 5.33
N ILE A 700 36.21 17.63 6.46
CA ILE A 700 36.95 17.07 7.61
C ILE A 700 37.73 15.81 7.22
N THR A 701 37.30 15.09 6.22
CA THR A 701 38.00 13.90 5.67
C THR A 701 39.37 14.20 5.09
N LYS A 702 39.72 15.49 4.82
CA LYS A 702 41.07 15.90 4.47
C LYS A 702 41.99 15.98 5.69
N HIS A 703 41.47 16.09 6.88
CA HIS A 703 42.19 16.31 8.12
C HIS A 703 42.00 15.21 9.15
N ALA A 704 40.99 14.36 8.98
CA ALA A 704 40.65 13.27 9.91
C ALA A 704 40.04 12.09 9.15
N GLU A 705 40.30 10.91 9.66
CA GLU A 705 39.58 9.69 9.27
C GLU A 705 38.34 9.50 10.14
N ILE A 706 37.20 9.17 9.52
CA ILE A 706 35.94 8.93 10.22
C ILE A 706 35.56 7.47 10.06
N PHE A 707 35.41 6.77 11.18
CA PHE A 707 35.02 5.37 11.17
C PHE A 707 34.05 5.02 12.29
N ASN A 708 33.31 3.91 12.14
CA ASN A 708 32.36 3.43 13.14
C ASN A 708 33.11 2.88 14.36
N GLY A 709 32.52 3.04 15.53
CA GLY A 709 32.98 2.40 16.75
C GLY A 709 32.80 0.88 16.74
N ILE A 710 33.35 0.22 17.77
CA ILE A 710 33.26 -1.24 17.94
C ILE A 710 31.79 -1.67 18.13
N GLN A 711 31.39 -2.74 17.44
CA GLN A 711 30.11 -3.40 17.57
C GLN A 711 30.32 -4.85 18.02
N THR A 712 30.09 -5.11 19.29
CA THR A 712 30.29 -6.44 19.87
C THR A 712 29.14 -7.40 19.57
N SER A 713 27.93 -6.89 19.34
CA SER A 713 26.68 -7.65 19.18
C SER A 713 26.36 -8.58 20.39
N ALA A 714 26.83 -8.22 21.59
CA ALA A 714 26.65 -8.98 22.82
C ALA A 714 26.31 -8.07 24.02
N GLU A 715 25.34 -7.16 23.81
CA GLU A 715 25.01 -6.09 24.75
C GLU A 715 23.85 -6.39 25.68
N ARG A 716 22.95 -7.28 25.31
CA ARG A 716 21.71 -7.58 26.05
C ARG A 716 21.65 -9.03 26.55
N PRO A 717 21.04 -9.29 27.71
CA PRO A 717 20.51 -8.36 28.71
C PRO A 717 21.62 -7.59 29.44
N THR A 718 22.81 -8.18 29.62
CA THR A 718 24.04 -7.58 30.18
C THR A 718 25.17 -7.64 29.15
N PRO A 719 26.03 -6.62 29.06
CA PRO A 719 27.16 -6.65 28.12
C PRO A 719 28.17 -7.72 28.52
N ILE A 720 28.69 -8.48 27.54
CA ILE A 720 29.71 -9.53 27.83
C ILE A 720 31.09 -8.98 27.62
N TYR A 721 31.34 -8.20 26.59
CA TYR A 721 32.68 -7.74 26.23
C TYR A 721 33.20 -6.53 27.01
N TRP A 722 32.36 -5.81 27.74
CA TRP A 722 32.81 -4.67 28.52
C TRP A 722 32.19 -4.65 29.91
N PHE A 723 32.90 -4.01 30.86
CA PHE A 723 32.47 -3.81 32.22
C PHE A 723 32.92 -2.44 32.73
N SER A 724 32.27 -1.97 33.78
CA SER A 724 32.63 -0.73 34.47
C SER A 724 33.48 -1.00 35.70
N SER A 725 34.13 0.01 36.23
CA SER A 725 35.07 -0.13 37.37
C SER A 725 34.36 -0.58 38.64
N ASP A 726 33.09 -0.37 38.78
CA ASP A 726 32.29 -0.86 39.91
C ASP A 726 32.02 -2.36 39.90
N GLU A 727 32.26 -3.04 38.76
CA GLU A 727 32.19 -4.50 38.65
C GLU A 727 33.55 -5.17 39.04
N ILE A 728 34.62 -4.41 39.26
CA ILE A 728 35.95 -4.89 39.62
C ILE A 728 35.96 -5.18 41.14
N VAL A 729 36.16 -6.44 41.49
CA VAL A 729 36.23 -6.89 42.87
C VAL A 729 37.67 -6.87 43.41
N ALA A 730 38.64 -7.24 42.57
CA ALA A 730 40.04 -7.24 42.91
C ALA A 730 40.91 -6.96 41.70
N GLU A 731 42.06 -6.32 41.92
CA GLU A 731 43.05 -6.02 40.92
C GLU A 731 44.43 -6.57 41.28
N TYR A 732 45.03 -7.32 40.36
CA TYR A 732 46.34 -7.96 40.51
C TYR A 732 47.32 -7.36 39.44
N ALA A 733 48.56 -7.78 39.50
CA ALA A 733 49.60 -7.29 38.59
C ALA A 733 49.17 -7.44 37.10
N ASP A 734 48.76 -8.62 36.66
CA ASP A 734 48.49 -8.98 35.27
C ASP A 734 46.98 -9.28 35.00
N THR A 735 46.13 -9.29 36.02
CA THR A 735 44.72 -9.63 35.90
C THR A 735 43.83 -8.71 36.73
N VAL A 736 42.54 -8.69 36.37
CA VAL A 736 41.48 -8.11 37.19
C VAL A 736 40.43 -9.17 37.45
N GLU A 737 39.82 -9.15 38.64
CA GLU A 737 38.68 -10.00 38.99
C GLU A 737 37.41 -9.16 38.94
N ILE A 738 36.45 -9.57 38.12
CA ILE A 738 35.14 -8.93 37.98
C ILE A 738 34.02 -9.80 38.54
N SER A 739 33.02 -9.17 39.14
CA SER A 739 31.80 -9.85 39.60
C SER A 739 30.69 -9.63 38.59
N ARG A 740 30.16 -10.74 38.09
CA ARG A 740 29.05 -10.68 37.10
C ARG A 740 28.13 -11.90 37.26
N ASP A 741 26.83 -11.64 37.20
CA ASP A 741 25.80 -12.66 37.33
C ASP A 741 25.97 -13.57 38.57
N GLY A 742 26.50 -12.99 39.67
CA GLY A 742 26.74 -13.69 40.93
C GLY A 742 28.02 -14.54 40.98
N ASN A 743 28.83 -14.49 39.92
CA ASN A 743 30.13 -15.19 39.85
C ASN A 743 31.28 -14.21 39.68
N ASN A 744 32.47 -14.63 40.15
CA ASN A 744 33.70 -13.87 39.94
C ASN A 744 34.49 -14.50 38.78
N TYR A 745 34.99 -13.64 37.92
CA TYR A 745 35.75 -14.03 36.74
C TYR A 745 37.10 -13.27 36.70
N THR A 746 38.12 -13.99 36.35
CA THR A 746 39.46 -13.38 36.13
C THR A 746 39.62 -13.00 34.68
N ILE A 747 40.04 -11.75 34.42
CA ILE A 747 40.29 -11.21 33.06
C ILE A 747 41.74 -10.72 32.99
N GLU A 748 42.51 -11.12 31.95
CA GLU A 748 43.85 -10.67 31.72
C GLU A 748 43.89 -9.21 31.26
N LYS A 749 44.69 -8.36 31.93
CA LYS A 749 44.84 -6.93 31.63
C LYS A 749 45.38 -6.69 30.21
N ALA A 750 46.16 -7.62 29.68
CA ALA A 750 46.69 -7.55 28.31
C ALA A 750 45.58 -7.45 27.25
N LEU A 751 44.41 -8.02 27.53
CA LEU A 751 43.24 -7.96 26.64
C LEU A 751 42.28 -6.79 26.94
N LEU A 752 42.58 -5.97 27.93
CA LEU A 752 41.71 -4.85 28.30
C LEU A 752 42.16 -3.56 27.62
N ARG A 753 41.14 -2.82 27.16
CA ARG A 753 41.31 -1.46 26.59
C ARG A 753 40.29 -0.52 27.22
N PRO A 754 40.64 0.75 27.42
CA PRO A 754 39.65 1.77 27.81
C PRO A 754 38.49 1.79 26.80
N TYR A 755 37.23 1.83 27.27
CA TYR A 755 36.07 1.80 26.42
C TYR A 755 35.11 2.95 26.73
N PHE A 756 34.88 3.78 25.75
CA PHE A 756 33.90 4.86 25.84
C PHE A 756 32.55 4.40 25.22
N LYS A 757 31.53 4.33 26.04
CA LYS A 757 30.16 4.09 25.60
C LYS A 757 29.29 5.23 26.08
N PRO A 758 28.74 6.10 25.16
CA PRO A 758 27.85 7.16 25.54
C PRO A 758 26.56 6.56 26.13
N THR A 759 26.10 7.17 27.23
CA THR A 759 24.79 6.87 27.82
C THR A 759 23.80 7.95 27.37
N LYS A 760 22.49 7.64 27.30
CA LYS A 760 21.44 8.64 26.98
C LYS A 760 21.53 9.92 27.84
N LYS A 761 22.10 9.83 29.04
CA LYS A 761 22.32 10.96 29.95
C LYS A 761 23.58 11.76 29.55
N ALA A 762 24.60 11.10 28.98
CA ALA A 762 25.80 11.75 28.45
C ALA A 762 25.55 12.38 27.07
N GLU A 763 24.65 11.83 26.25
CA GLU A 763 24.28 12.41 24.95
C GLU A 763 23.67 13.83 25.09
N LYS A 764 22.95 14.10 26.20
CA LYS A 764 22.43 15.44 26.50
C LYS A 764 23.50 16.44 26.95
N GLY A 765 24.72 15.96 27.30
CA GLY A 765 25.83 16.78 27.76
C GLY A 765 27.03 16.86 26.82
N LEU A 766 26.98 16.20 25.67
CA LEU A 766 28.06 16.13 24.67
C LEU A 766 28.23 17.41 23.81
N ASN A 767 27.84 18.56 24.33
CA ASN A 767 28.13 19.86 23.71
C ASN A 767 29.57 20.35 23.92
N SER A 768 30.48 19.49 24.42
CA SER A 768 31.86 19.87 24.63
C SER A 768 32.84 18.97 23.87
N TYR A 769 33.82 19.58 23.23
CA TYR A 769 34.96 18.91 22.58
C TYR A 769 35.97 18.30 23.59
N SER A 770 35.55 18.09 24.84
CA SER A 770 36.40 17.49 25.85
C SER A 770 36.50 15.98 25.70
N ILE A 771 37.67 15.44 25.83
CA ILE A 771 37.90 13.99 25.95
C ILE A 771 37.31 13.58 27.30
N LEU A 772 36.26 12.78 27.26
CA LEU A 772 35.61 12.24 28.46
C LEU A 772 36.43 11.07 28.99
N ALA A 773 36.81 11.12 30.29
CA ALA A 773 37.37 9.98 30.96
C ALA A 773 36.33 8.85 31.00
N THR A 774 36.73 7.63 30.77
CA THR A 774 35.88 6.46 30.87
C THR A 774 36.22 5.62 32.09
N ASP A 775 35.20 5.15 32.76
CA ASP A 775 35.25 4.16 33.84
C ASP A 775 35.08 2.71 33.31
N LYS A 776 34.98 2.56 31.96
CA LYS A 776 34.72 1.25 31.34
C LYS A 776 35.92 0.68 30.66
N GLN A 777 36.02 -0.65 30.70
CA GLN A 777 37.02 -1.42 29.99
C GLN A 777 36.32 -2.42 29.07
N ILE A 778 36.91 -2.68 27.89
CA ILE A 778 36.47 -3.67 26.92
C ILE A 778 37.50 -4.79 26.82
N ILE A 779 37.00 -6.01 26.82
CA ILE A 779 37.78 -7.22 26.49
C ILE A 779 38.01 -7.24 24.98
N PHE A 780 39.24 -7.11 24.57
CA PHE A 780 39.67 -6.97 23.19
C PHE A 780 40.42 -8.22 22.73
N PRO A 781 39.73 -9.27 22.21
CA PRO A 781 40.32 -10.56 21.88
C PRO A 781 41.07 -10.55 20.53
N TYR A 782 41.78 -9.46 20.23
CA TYR A 782 42.51 -9.28 18.98
C TYR A 782 43.94 -8.83 19.24
N ASP A 783 44.87 -9.21 18.33
CA ASP A 783 46.25 -8.75 18.36
C ASP A 783 46.41 -7.27 17.94
N ASN A 784 47.64 -6.77 17.95
CA ASN A 784 47.97 -5.40 17.55
C ASN A 784 47.80 -5.12 16.04
N ASN A 785 47.56 -6.17 15.23
CA ASN A 785 47.27 -6.05 13.81
C ASN A 785 45.76 -6.18 13.53
N GLY A 786 44.92 -6.39 14.57
CA GLY A 786 43.49 -6.55 14.44
C GLY A 786 43.06 -7.97 14.05
N HIS A 787 43.96 -8.95 14.11
CA HIS A 787 43.57 -10.35 13.92
C HIS A 787 43.02 -10.93 15.21
N LEU A 788 41.95 -11.71 15.10
CA LEU A 788 41.41 -12.44 16.26
C LEU A 788 42.49 -13.38 16.81
N ILE A 789 42.75 -13.31 18.12
CA ILE A 789 43.70 -14.22 18.79
C ILE A 789 43.12 -15.63 18.63
N ARG A 790 43.96 -16.59 18.24
CA ARG A 790 43.55 -17.96 17.98
C ARG A 790 43.07 -18.63 19.27
N ILE A 791 42.15 -19.57 19.15
CA ILE A 791 41.53 -20.23 20.29
C ILE A 791 42.55 -20.99 21.18
N ASP A 792 43.55 -21.62 20.57
CA ASP A 792 44.62 -22.32 21.28
C ASP A 792 45.52 -21.34 22.09
N GLU A 793 45.80 -20.18 21.53
CA GLU A 793 46.51 -19.09 22.21
C GLU A 793 45.65 -18.44 23.30
N MET A 794 44.35 -18.26 23.04
CA MET A 794 43.40 -17.72 24.02
C MET A 794 43.31 -18.64 25.25
N GLN A 795 43.34 -19.96 25.03
CA GLN A 795 43.30 -20.97 26.10
C GLN A 795 44.59 -21.01 26.89
N SER A 796 45.76 -20.89 26.24
CA SER A 796 47.08 -21.03 26.87
C SER A 796 47.60 -19.75 27.53
N SER A 797 47.41 -18.59 26.87
CA SER A 797 47.98 -17.30 27.30
C SER A 797 46.97 -16.41 28.06
N TYR A 798 45.65 -16.64 27.86
CA TYR A 798 44.59 -15.86 28.49
C TYR A 798 43.47 -16.75 29.08
N PRO A 799 43.82 -17.72 29.96
CA PRO A 799 42.90 -18.73 30.43
C PRO A 799 41.73 -18.18 31.24
N GLY A 800 41.90 -17.09 31.98
CA GLY A 800 40.87 -16.43 32.74
C GLY A 800 39.79 -15.80 31.82
N THR A 801 40.25 -15.04 30.86
CA THR A 801 39.34 -14.44 29.85
C THR A 801 38.67 -15.51 29.00
N TYR A 802 39.38 -16.56 28.62
CA TYR A 802 38.77 -17.69 27.91
C TYR A 802 37.66 -18.36 28.70
N ALA A 803 37.94 -18.64 29.98
CA ALA A 803 36.94 -19.22 30.88
C ALA A 803 35.68 -18.32 31.05
N TYR A 804 35.89 -17.02 31.15
CA TYR A 804 34.80 -16.05 31.18
C TYR A 804 33.98 -16.07 29.89
N LEU A 805 34.61 -16.01 28.74
CA LEU A 805 33.91 -16.03 27.44
C LEU A 805 33.18 -17.38 27.26
N LEU A 806 33.78 -18.48 27.66
CA LEU A 806 33.16 -19.83 27.61
C LEU A 806 31.96 -19.96 28.53
N ALA A 807 31.97 -19.34 29.70
CA ALA A 807 30.82 -19.30 30.62
C ALA A 807 29.60 -18.58 30.01
N HIS A 808 29.84 -17.74 29.00
CA HIS A 808 28.81 -17.00 28.27
C HIS A 808 28.65 -17.50 26.82
N TYR A 809 29.08 -18.73 26.53
CA TYR A 809 29.08 -19.32 25.18
C TYR A 809 27.70 -19.28 24.53
N ASP A 810 26.63 -19.64 25.20
CA ASP A 810 25.26 -19.68 24.66
C ASP A 810 24.80 -18.29 24.16
N ARG A 811 25.32 -17.23 24.75
CA ARG A 811 25.03 -15.84 24.36
C ARG A 811 26.01 -15.31 23.32
N LEU A 812 27.16 -15.94 23.15
CA LEU A 812 28.22 -15.52 22.24
C LEU A 812 28.23 -16.30 20.94
N VAL A 813 27.75 -17.53 20.91
CA VAL A 813 27.78 -18.37 19.72
C VAL A 813 26.95 -17.78 18.59
N PRO A 814 27.53 -17.61 17.38
CA PRO A 814 26.80 -17.09 16.23
C PRO A 814 25.83 -18.11 15.63
N LYS A 815 24.80 -17.60 14.97
CA LYS A 815 23.81 -18.43 14.25
C LYS A 815 24.41 -19.29 13.14
N CYS A 816 25.48 -18.84 12.51
CA CYS A 816 26.19 -19.61 11.48
C CYS A 816 27.03 -20.75 12.06
N VAL A 817 27.31 -20.76 13.38
CA VAL A 817 28.10 -21.80 14.06
C VAL A 817 27.20 -22.82 14.73
N SER A 818 26.08 -22.41 15.30
CA SER A 818 25.12 -23.30 15.98
C SER A 818 23.68 -22.89 15.68
N ARG A 819 22.75 -23.87 15.56
CA ARG A 819 21.30 -23.61 15.39
C ARG A 819 20.72 -22.82 16.56
N ASP A 820 21.25 -22.97 17.74
CA ASP A 820 20.83 -22.26 18.97
C ASP A 820 21.57 -20.92 19.12
N GLY A 821 22.39 -20.54 18.14
CA GLY A 821 23.14 -19.29 18.16
C GLY A 821 22.25 -18.08 18.18
N THR A 822 22.65 -17.07 18.97
CA THR A 822 21.83 -15.86 19.16
C THR A 822 22.33 -14.65 18.37
N ARG A 823 23.64 -14.63 18.01
CA ARG A 823 24.29 -13.48 17.39
C ARG A 823 24.38 -13.63 15.88
N ASP A 824 24.18 -12.51 15.18
CA ASP A 824 24.46 -12.40 13.76
C ASP A 824 25.90 -11.93 13.54
N VAL A 825 26.79 -12.90 13.32
CA VAL A 825 28.23 -12.68 13.11
C VAL A 825 28.64 -13.37 11.82
N PRO A 826 28.81 -12.65 10.73
CA PRO A 826 29.15 -13.26 9.44
C PRO A 826 30.50 -13.99 9.49
N ASN A 827 30.57 -15.13 8.80
CA ASN A 827 31.80 -15.92 8.61
C ASN A 827 32.47 -16.43 9.90
N ALA A 828 31.74 -16.50 11.01
CA ALA A 828 32.23 -17.10 12.22
C ALA A 828 32.32 -18.63 12.05
N THR A 829 33.29 -19.22 12.72
CA THR A 829 33.53 -20.69 12.80
C THR A 829 33.49 -21.16 14.23
N ALA A 830 33.58 -22.47 14.45
CA ALA A 830 33.68 -23.05 15.79
C ALA A 830 34.92 -22.56 16.57
N ASP A 831 35.98 -22.13 15.88
CA ASP A 831 37.19 -21.61 16.51
C ASP A 831 37.19 -20.07 16.67
N THR A 832 36.23 -19.38 16.07
CA THR A 832 36.15 -17.91 16.08
C THR A 832 34.81 -17.38 16.69
N TRP A 833 34.07 -18.22 17.41
CA TRP A 833 32.76 -17.93 17.99
C TRP A 833 32.76 -16.70 18.91
N TYR A 834 33.90 -16.32 19.48
CA TYR A 834 34.06 -15.18 20.38
C TYR A 834 34.50 -13.89 19.66
N GLN A 835 34.49 -13.85 18.33
CA GLN A 835 34.71 -12.58 17.59
C GLN A 835 33.58 -11.59 17.81
N TYR A 836 33.91 -10.29 17.59
CA TYR A 836 32.87 -9.25 17.61
C TYR A 836 31.88 -9.40 16.47
N GLY A 837 30.68 -8.83 16.63
CA GLY A 837 29.62 -8.97 15.66
C GLY A 837 29.94 -8.33 14.32
N ARG A 838 30.65 -7.21 14.31
CA ARG A 838 31.09 -6.54 13.10
C ARG A 838 32.46 -5.94 13.28
N THR A 839 33.32 -6.20 12.30
CA THR A 839 34.74 -5.73 12.28
C THR A 839 34.92 -4.60 11.28
N GLN A 840 33.90 -3.86 10.90
CA GLN A 840 33.97 -2.72 10.00
C GLN A 840 34.91 -1.64 10.58
N ALA A 841 35.80 -1.14 9.75
CA ALA A 841 36.83 -0.16 10.11
C ALA A 841 37.85 -0.60 11.21
N PHE A 842 37.93 -1.88 11.49
CA PHE A 842 38.74 -2.43 12.57
C PHE A 842 40.24 -2.14 12.39
N THR A 843 40.76 -2.26 11.17
CA THR A 843 42.15 -1.93 10.81
C THR A 843 42.49 -0.47 11.02
N ALA A 844 41.59 0.44 10.71
CA ALA A 844 41.77 1.86 10.97
C ALA A 844 41.79 2.17 12.49
N TRP A 845 40.96 1.46 13.26
CA TRP A 845 40.86 1.61 14.71
C TRP A 845 42.13 1.12 15.41
N VAL A 846 42.69 -0.04 15.00
CA VAL A 846 43.94 -0.56 15.53
C VAL A 846 45.10 0.35 15.20
N ALA A 847 45.18 0.86 13.99
CA ALA A 847 46.22 1.81 13.57
C ALA A 847 46.14 3.16 14.33
N SER A 848 44.95 3.62 14.72
CA SER A 848 44.78 4.85 15.49
C SER A 848 45.00 4.70 17.00
N SER A 849 45.00 3.48 17.52
CA SER A 849 45.27 3.17 18.94
C SER A 849 46.74 2.90 19.27
N GLN A 850 47.62 2.89 18.26
CA GLN A 850 49.05 2.92 18.41
C GLN A 850 49.57 4.37 18.40
#